data_b66419b150a241caa30b5301d4f3d0f4
#
_entry.id   b66419b150a241caa30b5301d4f3d0f4
#
_cell.length_a   1.000
_cell.length_b   1.000
_cell.length_c   1.000
_cell.angle_alpha   90.00
_cell.angle_beta   90.00
_cell.angle_gamma   90.00
#
_symmetry.space_group_name_H-M   'P 1'
#
loop_
_entity.id
_entity.type
_entity.pdbx_description
1 polymer ?
#
loop_
_entity_poly.entity_id
_entity_poly.type
_entity_poly.pdbx_seq_one_letter_code
_entity_poly.pdbx_strand_id
1 'polypeptide(L)'
;MLLRAGHHCLARVSREKHRMTTTVTASCLCIRRTGDVVPFNADKIALAMRKAFIAVQGESAGQSSRLRDEVARLTQDVVNALTGRRPEGSAIAIEDIQDQVELALMRSGEHEVARAYVLYREARAAERRARHAALGIDQLPALHVTRPDGSRAPLDIERLGRQLEAACHGLEADTRPAALLADTLKNLYDGVTEAEVERALILSARQWIERDPAYDKVTARLLLDTIRREVAGGVAATYAEMFQQGIQRGMQADLLDPRLADFDLPRLAAALDGERDRQFGYLGLQTLYDRYFLHVDGRRIEMPQTFFMRVAMGLALNEDDPTTQAMEFYDLLSRFDFMSSTPTLFNAGTRHSQLSSCYLTTIADSLDGIFDAIKENAQLSKFAGGLGNDWTPVRALGSHIKGTNGQSQGVVPFLKVANDTAVAVNQGGKRKGAVCAYLETWHLDIEEFLELRKNTGDDRRRTHDMNTANWIPDLFMQRVMENAEWTLFSPADVPDLHDLTGRAFARRYAEYEAMARAGTLRNAKTLRAVDLWRKMLTMLFETGHPWLTWKDACNLRSPQQHVGRVHSSNLCTEITLNTSDDEIAVCNLGSVNLANHLKEGALDQEKLARTVRVAMRMLDNVIDLNFYPVEKARTANLRHRPVGLGVMGFQDCLHLLRLPYGSQAAVGFADESMELIAYHAYLASTELAEMRGCYPSFEGSLWSQGILPQDSVELLAAERQGYLEVDRSSRLDWTPVRERIARFGMRNSNCLAIAPTATIANIIGVSASIEPTYKNLFVKSNLSGEFTVVNEFLVQDLKRLGLWDAVMLADLKYFDGDLAPIERIPQDIKTLYATAFDIEPGWLVEAASRRQKWIDQAQSLNLYMAGASGKKLDSLYKLAWVRGLKTTYYLRTLAATSAEKSTGRGGELNAVPVEGGMVAEPKFCSIDNPDCEACQ
;
A
#
# COMPACT_ATOMS: atom_id res chain seq x y z
N MET A 1 -30.03 10.27 43.59
CA MET A 1 -29.94 9.00 44.34
C MET A 1 -29.92 7.80 43.37
N LEU A 2 -29.22 7.91 42.24
CA LEU A 2 -29.14 6.85 41.20
C LEU A 2 -27.74 6.74 40.54
N LEU A 3 -26.67 7.08 41.29
CA LEU A 3 -25.27 7.00 40.81
C LEU A 3 -24.32 6.23 41.73
N ARG A 4 -24.86 5.33 42.58
CA ARG A 4 -24.06 4.50 43.49
C ARG A 4 -24.21 2.98 43.31
N ALA A 5 -24.92 2.51 42.27
CA ALA A 5 -25.15 1.08 42.03
C ALA A 5 -24.22 0.43 41.02
N GLY A 6 -23.41 1.19 40.27
CA GLY A 6 -22.58 0.69 39.19
C GLY A 6 -21.19 0.13 39.61
N HIS A 7 -20.66 0.54 40.76
CA HIS A 7 -19.31 0.16 41.19
C HIS A 7 -19.20 -1.13 42.02
N HIS A 8 -20.33 -1.67 42.47
CA HIS A 8 -20.32 -2.91 43.25
C HIS A 8 -20.42 -4.20 42.42
N CYS A 9 -20.80 -4.12 41.15
CA CYS A 9 -20.92 -5.31 40.28
C CYS A 9 -19.58 -5.74 39.65
N LEU A 10 -18.71 -4.80 39.32
CA LEU A 10 -17.41 -5.09 38.73
C LEU A 10 -16.38 -5.63 39.73
N ALA A 11 -16.50 -5.24 41.00
CA ALA A 11 -15.64 -5.75 42.05
C ALA A 11 -15.99 -7.20 42.51
N ARG A 12 -17.22 -7.65 42.23
CA ARG A 12 -17.64 -9.04 42.54
C ARG A 12 -17.18 -10.03 41.48
N VAL A 13 -17.16 -9.67 40.21
CA VAL A 13 -16.68 -10.55 39.11
C VAL A 13 -15.16 -10.75 39.16
N SER A 14 -14.39 -9.73 39.57
CA SER A 14 -12.95 -9.85 39.75
C SER A 14 -12.57 -10.68 40.96
N ARG A 15 -13.39 -10.68 42.04
CA ARG A 15 -13.13 -11.52 43.22
C ARG A 15 -13.56 -12.98 43.03
N GLU A 16 -14.52 -13.26 42.15
CA GLU A 16 -14.92 -14.66 41.88
C GLU A 16 -13.93 -15.34 40.93
N LYS A 17 -13.32 -14.63 39.95
CA LYS A 17 -12.24 -15.21 39.11
C LYS A 17 -10.97 -15.51 39.92
N HIS A 18 -10.64 -14.72 40.93
CA HIS A 18 -9.49 -15.02 41.80
C HIS A 18 -9.78 -16.13 42.84
N ARG A 19 -11.06 -16.42 43.12
CA ARG A 19 -11.44 -17.47 44.04
C ARG A 19 -11.54 -18.86 43.41
N MET A 20 -11.67 -18.95 42.03
CA MET A 20 -11.71 -20.26 41.36
C MET A 20 -10.32 -20.87 41.16
N THR A 21 -9.26 -20.09 41.14
CA THR A 21 -7.87 -20.58 41.01
C THR A 21 -7.26 -21.09 42.33
N THR A 22 -7.84 -20.71 43.44
CA THR A 22 -7.33 -21.10 44.78
C THR A 22 -7.94 -22.39 45.35
N THR A 23 -9.01 -22.91 44.75
CA THR A 23 -9.76 -24.03 45.34
C THR A 23 -9.31 -25.42 44.85
N VAL A 24 -8.58 -25.53 43.76
CA VAL A 24 -8.09 -26.82 43.23
C VAL A 24 -6.71 -27.18 43.80
N THR A 25 -5.94 -26.23 44.33
CA THR A 25 -4.59 -26.43 44.82
C THR A 25 -4.52 -26.76 46.35
N ALA A 26 -5.64 -26.70 47.05
CA ALA A 26 -5.63 -26.90 48.50
C ALA A 26 -5.50 -28.36 48.97
N SER A 27 -5.51 -29.35 48.10
CA SER A 27 -5.52 -30.78 48.43
C SER A 27 -4.22 -31.52 48.11
N CYS A 28 -3.25 -30.91 47.42
CA CYS A 28 -1.98 -31.57 47.09
C CYS A 28 -0.84 -31.18 48.06
N LEU A 29 0.04 -32.11 48.36
CA LEU A 29 1.23 -31.90 49.20
C LEU A 29 2.51 -32.02 48.37
N CYS A 30 3.57 -31.32 48.74
CA CYS A 30 4.87 -31.36 48.10
C CYS A 30 5.92 -31.92 49.07
N ILE A 31 6.64 -32.95 48.63
CA ILE A 31 7.79 -33.53 49.38
C ILE A 31 9.03 -32.75 48.95
N ARG A 32 9.64 -32.06 49.91
CA ARG A 32 10.94 -31.39 49.71
C ARG A 32 12.09 -32.40 49.68
N ARG A 33 13.26 -32.02 49.14
CA ARG A 33 14.49 -32.83 49.15
C ARG A 33 14.98 -33.19 50.57
N THR A 34 14.54 -32.44 51.57
CA THR A 34 14.80 -32.72 53.00
C THR A 34 13.90 -33.81 53.60
N GLY A 35 12.92 -34.30 52.80
CA GLY A 35 11.88 -35.19 53.26
C GLY A 35 10.64 -34.49 53.86
N ASP A 36 10.67 -33.17 54.06
CA ASP A 36 9.57 -32.45 54.66
C ASP A 36 8.37 -32.39 53.68
N VAL A 37 7.18 -32.61 54.20
CA VAL A 37 5.94 -32.52 53.46
C VAL A 37 5.29 -31.14 53.69
N VAL A 38 5.08 -30.35 52.62
CA VAL A 38 4.51 -28.99 52.68
C VAL A 38 3.34 -28.85 51.72
N PRO A 39 2.39 -27.90 51.94
CA PRO A 39 1.35 -27.64 50.98
C PRO A 39 1.91 -27.25 49.60
N PHE A 40 1.32 -27.81 48.55
CA PHE A 40 1.67 -27.46 47.15
C PHE A 40 1.31 -25.99 46.85
N ASN A 41 2.19 -25.28 46.19
CA ASN A 41 2.01 -23.88 45.88
C ASN A 41 2.39 -23.56 44.41
N ALA A 42 1.38 -23.33 43.58
CA ALA A 42 1.54 -23.01 42.16
C ALA A 42 2.28 -21.67 41.89
N ASP A 43 2.18 -20.71 42.81
CA ASP A 43 2.85 -19.41 42.66
C ASP A 43 4.39 -19.56 42.66
N LYS A 44 4.92 -20.58 43.34
CA LYS A 44 6.35 -20.89 43.32
C LYS A 44 6.80 -21.40 41.95
N ILE A 45 5.93 -22.11 41.24
CA ILE A 45 6.19 -22.59 39.88
C ILE A 45 6.18 -21.37 38.95
N ALA A 46 5.14 -20.52 39.03
CA ALA A 46 5.07 -19.28 38.27
C ALA A 46 6.30 -18.38 38.49
N LEU A 47 6.72 -18.21 39.74
CA LEU A 47 7.90 -17.42 40.08
C LEU A 47 9.20 -18.03 39.50
N ALA A 48 9.33 -19.34 39.51
CA ALA A 48 10.50 -20.03 38.97
C ALA A 48 10.55 -19.91 37.44
N MET A 49 9.45 -20.08 36.75
CA MET A 49 9.35 -19.87 35.32
C MET A 49 9.64 -18.40 34.97
N ARG A 50 9.02 -17.44 35.67
CA ARG A 50 9.28 -16.02 35.45
C ARG A 50 10.77 -15.66 35.58
N LYS A 51 11.45 -16.21 36.58
CA LYS A 51 12.91 -16.03 36.76
C LYS A 51 13.70 -16.61 35.59
N ALA A 52 13.28 -17.75 35.04
CA ALA A 52 13.93 -18.36 33.90
C ALA A 52 13.76 -17.50 32.63
N PHE A 53 12.56 -16.94 32.40
CA PHE A 53 12.33 -15.97 31.32
C PHE A 53 13.19 -14.71 31.51
N ILE A 54 13.24 -14.13 32.69
CA ILE A 54 14.08 -12.97 33.00
C ILE A 54 15.56 -13.27 32.76
N ALA A 55 16.05 -14.45 33.12
CA ALA A 55 17.44 -14.85 32.93
C ALA A 55 17.84 -14.96 31.43
N VAL A 56 16.88 -15.29 30.56
CA VAL A 56 17.12 -15.44 29.10
C VAL A 56 16.86 -14.14 28.35
N GLN A 57 15.78 -13.45 28.71
CA GLN A 57 15.25 -12.32 27.98
C GLN A 57 15.52 -10.95 28.64
N GLY A 58 16.15 -10.93 29.82
CA GLY A 58 16.50 -9.72 30.56
C GLY A 58 15.39 -9.24 31.53
N GLU A 59 15.70 -8.18 32.29
CA GLU A 59 14.80 -7.61 33.33
C GLU A 59 13.45 -7.09 32.77
N SER A 60 13.45 -6.65 31.55
CA SER A 60 12.26 -6.17 30.86
C SER A 60 11.20 -7.25 30.67
N ALA A 61 11.58 -8.52 30.61
CA ALA A 61 10.64 -9.66 30.56
C ALA A 61 9.65 -9.65 31.73
N GLY A 62 10.07 -9.14 32.87
CA GLY A 62 9.22 -9.03 34.05
C GLY A 62 8.04 -8.06 33.92
N GLN A 63 8.08 -7.14 32.96
CA GLN A 63 7.08 -6.11 32.72
C GLN A 63 6.16 -6.43 31.54
N SER A 64 6.45 -7.47 30.75
CA SER A 64 5.64 -7.88 29.60
C SER A 64 4.33 -8.52 30.04
N SER A 65 3.19 -8.00 29.54
CA SER A 65 1.85 -8.59 29.73
C SER A 65 1.78 -9.97 29.08
N ARG A 66 2.31 -10.11 27.87
CA ARG A 66 2.38 -11.38 27.13
C ARG A 66 3.08 -12.47 27.94
N LEU A 67 4.25 -12.15 28.50
CA LEU A 67 5.00 -13.13 29.30
C LEU A 67 4.29 -13.47 30.61
N ARG A 68 3.56 -12.54 31.22
CA ARG A 68 2.73 -12.86 32.42
C ARG A 68 1.65 -13.87 32.08
N ASP A 69 0.95 -13.69 30.97
CA ASP A 69 -0.11 -14.58 30.52
C ASP A 69 0.46 -15.96 30.14
N GLU A 70 1.60 -16.00 29.45
CA GLU A 70 2.28 -17.23 29.08
C GLU A 70 2.76 -18.00 30.33
N VAL A 71 3.38 -17.35 31.29
CA VAL A 71 3.78 -17.95 32.56
C VAL A 71 2.56 -18.48 33.33
N ALA A 72 1.44 -17.74 33.32
CA ALA A 72 0.20 -18.20 33.98
C ALA A 72 -0.35 -19.45 33.29
N ARG A 73 -0.37 -19.47 31.95
CA ARG A 73 -0.80 -20.62 31.14
C ARG A 73 0.07 -21.84 31.40
N LEU A 74 1.39 -21.71 31.29
CA LEU A 74 2.34 -22.80 31.53
C LEU A 74 2.29 -23.32 32.97
N THR A 75 2.08 -22.43 33.94
CA THR A 75 1.88 -22.83 35.34
C THR A 75 0.63 -23.69 35.50
N GLN A 76 -0.47 -23.29 34.82
CA GLN A 76 -1.71 -24.07 34.87
C GLN A 76 -1.53 -25.46 34.20
N ASP A 77 -0.80 -25.51 33.08
CA ASP A 77 -0.48 -26.75 32.37
C ASP A 77 0.30 -27.71 33.27
N VAL A 78 1.32 -27.21 33.99
CA VAL A 78 2.09 -28.00 34.97
C VAL A 78 1.20 -28.48 36.12
N VAL A 79 0.35 -27.61 36.66
CA VAL A 79 -0.58 -27.99 37.75
C VAL A 79 -1.52 -29.09 37.25
N ASN A 80 -2.10 -28.95 36.08
CA ASN A 80 -3.01 -29.93 35.48
C ASN A 80 -2.30 -31.30 35.25
N ALA A 81 -1.06 -31.26 34.74
CA ALA A 81 -0.25 -32.47 34.53
C ALA A 81 0.09 -33.21 35.83
N LEU A 82 0.33 -32.47 36.90
CA LEU A 82 0.67 -33.02 38.19
C LEU A 82 -0.53 -33.55 39.00
N THR A 83 -1.71 -32.90 38.80
CA THR A 83 -2.92 -33.22 39.61
C THR A 83 -3.91 -34.11 38.86
N GLY A 84 -3.96 -34.05 37.50
CA GLY A 84 -5.00 -34.68 36.69
C GLY A 84 -5.05 -36.21 36.69
N ARG A 85 -4.07 -36.92 37.25
CA ARG A 85 -4.01 -38.41 37.34
C ARG A 85 -3.75 -38.92 38.76
N ARG A 86 -3.81 -38.08 39.78
CA ARG A 86 -3.48 -38.46 41.17
C ARG A 86 -4.68 -38.26 42.09
N PRO A 87 -4.92 -39.13 43.07
CA PRO A 87 -6.00 -38.96 44.06
C PRO A 87 -5.78 -37.71 44.92
N GLU A 88 -6.88 -37.11 45.41
CA GLU A 88 -6.82 -35.98 46.35
C GLU A 88 -5.96 -36.35 47.60
N GLY A 89 -5.08 -35.42 48.04
CA GLY A 89 -4.17 -35.62 49.17
C GLY A 89 -2.84 -36.29 48.82
N SER A 90 -2.56 -36.60 47.54
CA SER A 90 -1.28 -37.19 47.14
C SER A 90 -0.12 -36.22 47.35
N ALA A 91 1.02 -36.73 47.84
CA ALA A 91 2.27 -35.99 47.96
C ALA A 91 3.08 -36.11 46.65
N ILE A 92 3.52 -34.97 46.10
CA ILE A 92 4.27 -34.85 44.85
C ILE A 92 5.72 -34.53 45.19
N ALA A 93 6.70 -35.28 44.67
CA ALA A 93 8.11 -34.99 44.88
C ALA A 93 8.50 -33.69 44.14
N ILE A 94 9.41 -32.91 44.71
CA ILE A 94 9.84 -31.65 44.11
C ILE A 94 10.55 -31.88 42.77
N GLU A 95 11.17 -33.03 42.58
CA GLU A 95 11.78 -33.46 41.32
C GLU A 95 10.73 -33.64 40.24
N ASP A 96 9.60 -34.27 40.52
CA ASP A 96 8.46 -34.43 39.59
C ASP A 96 7.92 -33.06 39.15
N ILE A 97 7.84 -32.10 40.08
CA ILE A 97 7.41 -30.74 39.78
C ILE A 97 8.39 -30.06 38.83
N GLN A 98 9.69 -30.18 39.08
CA GLN A 98 10.74 -29.59 38.28
C GLN A 98 10.78 -30.18 36.85
N ASP A 99 10.62 -31.51 36.75
CA ASP A 99 10.56 -32.19 35.44
C ASP A 99 9.32 -31.81 34.64
N GLN A 100 8.17 -31.60 35.28
CA GLN A 100 6.97 -31.10 34.59
C GLN A 100 7.10 -29.62 34.15
N VAL A 101 7.80 -28.80 34.92
CA VAL A 101 8.11 -27.41 34.49
C VAL A 101 9.01 -27.41 33.27
N GLU A 102 10.07 -28.27 33.27
CA GLU A 102 10.95 -28.41 32.12
C GLU A 102 10.17 -28.90 30.88
N LEU A 103 9.33 -29.92 31.02
CA LEU A 103 8.51 -30.46 29.94
C LEU A 103 7.50 -29.44 29.41
N ALA A 104 6.91 -28.62 30.28
CA ALA A 104 5.99 -27.57 29.86
C ALA A 104 6.70 -26.49 29.04
N LEU A 105 7.87 -26.03 29.48
CA LEU A 105 8.71 -25.08 28.75
C LEU A 105 9.19 -25.66 27.41
N MET A 106 9.58 -26.92 27.36
CA MET A 106 9.99 -27.59 26.12
C MET A 106 8.84 -27.74 25.13
N ARG A 107 7.64 -28.12 25.60
CA ARG A 107 6.44 -28.30 24.75
C ARG A 107 5.88 -27.00 24.22
N SER A 108 6.10 -25.88 24.92
CA SER A 108 5.71 -24.56 24.46
C SER A 108 6.68 -23.94 23.45
N GLY A 109 7.78 -24.63 23.09
CA GLY A 109 8.81 -24.15 22.20
C GLY A 109 9.81 -23.17 22.86
N GLU A 110 9.71 -22.96 24.19
CA GLU A 110 10.59 -22.06 24.93
C GLU A 110 11.92 -22.79 25.31
N HIS A 111 12.60 -23.34 24.29
CA HIS A 111 13.79 -24.20 24.47
C HIS A 111 14.94 -23.51 25.15
N GLU A 112 15.19 -22.22 24.90
CA GLU A 112 16.23 -21.47 25.57
C GLU A 112 15.89 -21.23 27.06
N VAL A 113 14.62 -20.94 27.36
CA VAL A 113 14.12 -20.74 28.71
C VAL A 113 14.13 -22.09 29.47
N ALA A 114 13.72 -23.17 28.81
CA ALA A 114 13.84 -24.54 29.37
C ALA A 114 15.31 -24.88 29.68
N ARG A 115 16.20 -24.60 28.74
CA ARG A 115 17.64 -24.78 28.89
C ARG A 115 18.21 -23.93 30.04
N ALA A 116 17.81 -22.65 30.13
CA ALA A 116 18.21 -21.80 31.23
C ALA A 116 17.69 -22.29 32.58
N TYR A 117 16.45 -22.80 32.59
CA TYR A 117 15.86 -23.43 33.79
C TYR A 117 16.65 -24.68 34.22
N VAL A 118 17.03 -25.55 33.27
CA VAL A 118 17.88 -26.74 33.50
C VAL A 118 19.29 -26.32 33.93
N LEU A 119 19.90 -25.36 33.24
CA LEU A 119 21.23 -24.84 33.57
C LEU A 119 21.26 -24.15 34.94
N TYR A 120 20.20 -23.44 35.35
CA TYR A 120 20.06 -22.92 36.70
C TYR A 120 19.96 -24.06 37.75
N ARG A 121 19.27 -25.14 37.39
CA ARG A 121 19.20 -26.40 38.17
C ARG A 121 20.58 -27.08 38.24
N GLU A 122 21.31 -27.13 37.10
CA GLU A 122 22.63 -27.72 36.98
C GLU A 122 23.77 -26.79 37.44
N ALA A 123 23.65 -25.45 37.32
CA ALA A 123 24.70 -24.52 37.73
C ALA A 123 25.03 -24.63 39.22
N ARG A 124 24.07 -25.01 40.06
CA ARG A 124 24.35 -25.41 41.44
C ARG A 124 25.05 -26.78 41.58
N ALA A 125 25.03 -27.61 40.51
CA ALA A 125 25.79 -28.85 40.42
C ALA A 125 27.11 -28.63 39.66
N ALA A 126 27.21 -27.62 38.84
CA ALA A 126 28.32 -27.35 37.92
C ALA A 126 29.34 -26.30 38.38
N GLU A 127 29.13 -25.62 39.51
CA GLU A 127 30.23 -24.87 40.21
C GLU A 127 31.45 -25.74 40.45
N ARG A 128 31.30 -27.08 40.43
CA ARG A 128 32.37 -28.06 40.49
C ARG A 128 32.91 -28.49 39.13
N ARG A 129 32.23 -28.23 38.00
CA ARG A 129 32.66 -28.62 36.63
C ARG A 129 33.13 -27.47 35.76
N ALA A 130 32.95 -26.21 36.17
CA ALA A 130 33.19 -25.01 35.35
C ALA A 130 34.66 -24.63 35.16
N ARG A 131 35.61 -25.51 35.46
CA ARG A 131 37.04 -25.27 35.19
C ARG A 131 37.57 -25.83 33.86
N HIS A 132 36.76 -26.46 33.02
CA HIS A 132 37.25 -27.19 31.85
C HIS A 132 36.55 -26.91 30.50
N ALA A 133 35.76 -25.86 30.34
CA ALA A 133 35.09 -25.58 29.06
C ALA A 133 35.23 -24.15 28.59
N ALA A 134 36.42 -23.58 28.70
CA ALA A 134 36.78 -22.37 27.95
C ALA A 134 37.61 -22.81 26.73
N LEU A 135 36.95 -23.41 25.74
CA LEU A 135 37.57 -23.71 24.44
C LEU A 135 36.44 -24.08 23.45
N GLY A 136 36.31 -23.38 22.32
CA GLY A 136 35.41 -23.81 21.27
C GLY A 136 35.15 -22.86 20.14
N ILE A 137 36.13 -21.97 19.79
CA ILE A 137 36.05 -21.21 18.49
C ILE A 137 36.97 -21.84 17.43
N ASP A 138 37.76 -22.82 17.72
CA ASP A 138 38.75 -23.39 16.82
C ASP A 138 38.35 -24.74 16.20
N GLN A 139 37.21 -24.86 15.52
CA GLN A 139 37.01 -25.95 14.55
C GLN A 139 35.67 -25.70 13.80
N LEU A 140 35.60 -24.64 12.97
CA LEU A 140 34.76 -24.70 11.77
C LEU A 140 35.52 -25.56 10.75
N PRO A 141 34.90 -26.57 10.13
CA PRO A 141 35.53 -27.33 9.05
C PRO A 141 35.94 -26.36 7.93
N ALA A 142 37.13 -26.59 7.31
CA ALA A 142 37.57 -25.76 6.19
C ALA A 142 36.57 -25.87 5.05
N LEU A 143 35.71 -24.84 4.90
CA LEU A 143 34.73 -24.78 3.83
C LEU A 143 35.40 -24.42 2.53
N HIS A 144 35.05 -25.10 1.45
CA HIS A 144 35.48 -24.77 0.09
C HIS A 144 34.32 -24.19 -0.69
N VAL A 145 34.63 -23.24 -1.57
CA VAL A 145 33.68 -22.62 -2.50
C VAL A 145 33.95 -23.12 -3.92
N THR A 146 32.89 -23.38 -4.68
CA THR A 146 32.95 -23.73 -6.10
C THR A 146 32.81 -22.46 -6.93
N ARG A 147 33.83 -22.16 -7.75
CA ARG A 147 33.83 -21.00 -8.66
C ARG A 147 33.02 -21.29 -9.94
N PRO A 148 32.67 -20.24 -10.73
CA PRO A 148 31.93 -20.41 -11.99
C PRO A 148 32.65 -21.32 -13.02
N ASP A 149 33.98 -21.43 -12.96
CA ASP A 149 34.77 -22.32 -13.82
C ASP A 149 34.79 -23.77 -13.31
N GLY A 150 34.08 -24.08 -12.23
CA GLY A 150 34.04 -25.40 -11.59
C GLY A 150 35.20 -25.69 -10.64
N SER A 151 36.21 -24.81 -10.52
CA SER A 151 37.30 -24.98 -9.59
C SER A 151 36.86 -24.79 -8.13
N ARG A 152 37.49 -25.54 -7.23
CA ARG A 152 37.30 -25.41 -5.79
C ARG A 152 38.42 -24.60 -5.16
N ALA A 153 38.07 -23.66 -4.29
CA ALA A 153 39.00 -22.87 -3.51
C ALA A 153 38.53 -22.79 -2.03
N PRO A 154 39.44 -22.61 -1.06
CA PRO A 154 39.04 -22.32 0.31
C PRO A 154 38.12 -21.08 0.38
N LEU A 155 37.11 -21.13 1.22
CA LEU A 155 36.22 -19.98 1.45
C LEU A 155 37.01 -18.86 2.13
N ASP A 156 37.04 -17.67 1.52
CA ASP A 156 37.73 -16.49 2.04
C ASP A 156 36.83 -15.81 3.08
N ILE A 157 36.90 -16.28 4.34
CA ILE A 157 36.11 -15.76 5.46
C ILE A 157 36.48 -14.30 5.79
N GLU A 158 37.77 -13.92 5.59
CA GLU A 158 38.21 -12.55 5.83
C GLU A 158 37.57 -11.57 4.82
N ARG A 159 37.47 -11.99 3.55
CA ARG A 159 36.78 -11.20 2.52
C ARG A 159 35.32 -11.00 2.90
N LEU A 160 34.62 -12.05 3.33
CA LEU A 160 33.23 -11.94 3.78
C LEU A 160 33.09 -11.01 5.00
N GLY A 161 34.03 -11.10 5.96
CA GLY A 161 34.08 -10.19 7.11
C GLY A 161 34.19 -8.72 6.68
N ARG A 162 35.16 -8.41 5.79
CA ARG A 162 35.35 -7.06 5.23
C ARG A 162 34.13 -6.56 4.47
N GLN A 163 33.46 -7.44 3.72
CA GLN A 163 32.23 -7.10 2.98
C GLN A 163 31.10 -6.73 3.93
N LEU A 164 30.93 -7.50 5.02
CA LEU A 164 29.93 -7.19 6.05
C LEU A 164 30.24 -5.91 6.83
N GLU A 165 31.53 -5.70 7.17
CA GLU A 165 31.96 -4.45 7.81
C GLU A 165 31.67 -3.24 6.93
N ALA A 166 31.99 -3.32 5.63
CA ALA A 166 31.67 -2.28 4.66
C ALA A 166 30.15 -2.04 4.52
N ALA A 167 29.35 -3.10 4.52
CA ALA A 167 27.89 -3.00 4.49
C ALA A 167 27.29 -2.36 5.76
N CYS A 168 27.94 -2.57 6.91
CA CYS A 168 27.55 -2.00 8.21
C CYS A 168 28.10 -0.58 8.45
N HIS A 169 28.97 -0.06 7.57
CA HIS A 169 29.60 1.26 7.77
C HIS A 169 28.58 2.39 7.95
N GLY A 170 28.75 3.17 9.02
CA GLY A 170 27.82 4.22 9.44
C GLY A 170 26.57 3.72 10.19
N LEU A 171 26.51 2.40 10.51
CA LEU A 171 25.43 1.75 11.25
C LEU A 171 25.96 0.94 12.44
N GLU A 172 27.17 1.22 12.89
CA GLU A 172 27.91 0.42 13.87
C GLU A 172 27.23 0.38 15.26
N ALA A 173 26.44 1.41 15.57
CA ALA A 173 25.68 1.45 16.83
C ALA A 173 24.62 0.33 16.92
N ASP A 174 24.01 0.02 15.79
CA ASP A 174 22.84 -0.87 15.69
C ASP A 174 23.15 -2.22 15.07
N THR A 175 24.35 -2.40 14.48
CA THR A 175 24.72 -3.60 13.73
C THR A 175 25.88 -4.37 14.36
N ARG A 176 25.98 -5.66 14.06
CA ARG A 176 27.01 -6.57 14.62
C ARG A 176 27.55 -7.47 13.50
N PRO A 177 28.52 -7.00 12.68
CA PRO A 177 29.03 -7.71 11.51
C PRO A 177 29.61 -9.08 11.85
N ALA A 178 30.34 -9.23 12.95
CA ALA A 178 30.91 -10.51 13.36
C ALA A 178 29.86 -11.56 13.72
N ALA A 179 28.78 -11.16 14.39
CA ALA A 179 27.66 -12.06 14.71
C ALA A 179 26.87 -12.46 13.45
N LEU A 180 26.70 -11.53 12.52
CA LEU A 180 26.07 -11.79 11.22
C LEU A 180 26.92 -12.74 10.38
N LEU A 181 28.26 -12.59 10.37
CA LEU A 181 29.18 -13.51 9.72
C LEU A 181 29.04 -14.92 10.30
N ALA A 182 29.03 -15.04 11.63
CA ALA A 182 28.89 -16.33 12.31
C ALA A 182 27.56 -17.01 11.94
N ASP A 183 26.45 -16.27 11.84
CA ASP A 183 25.15 -16.81 11.40
C ASP A 183 25.17 -17.21 9.92
N THR A 184 25.83 -16.44 9.06
CA THR A 184 25.99 -16.79 7.65
C THR A 184 26.77 -18.10 7.48
N LEU A 185 27.90 -18.24 8.17
CA LEU A 185 28.75 -19.44 8.07
C LEU A 185 28.03 -20.72 8.51
N LYS A 186 27.07 -20.65 9.46
CA LYS A 186 26.23 -21.81 9.86
C LYS A 186 25.32 -22.32 8.74
N ASN A 187 24.99 -21.48 7.78
CA ASN A 187 24.10 -21.79 6.67
C ASN A 187 24.85 -22.24 5.40
N LEU A 188 26.20 -22.30 5.44
CA LEU A 188 27.03 -22.74 4.33
C LEU A 188 27.45 -24.20 4.49
N TYR A 189 27.63 -24.89 3.37
CA TYR A 189 28.15 -26.26 3.28
C TYR A 189 29.40 -26.32 2.42
N ASP A 190 30.22 -27.38 2.57
CA ASP A 190 31.44 -27.53 1.77
C ASP A 190 31.13 -27.76 0.30
N GLY A 191 31.75 -27.00 -0.58
CA GLY A 191 31.47 -26.99 -2.02
C GLY A 191 30.36 -26.05 -2.48
N VAL A 192 29.81 -25.22 -1.58
CA VAL A 192 28.87 -24.15 -1.94
C VAL A 192 29.38 -23.26 -3.07
N THR A 193 28.53 -22.82 -3.96
CA THR A 193 28.92 -21.92 -5.05
C THR A 193 29.12 -20.47 -4.56
N GLU A 194 29.95 -19.68 -5.28
CA GLU A 194 30.14 -18.25 -4.94
C GLU A 194 28.79 -17.49 -4.94
N ALA A 195 27.89 -17.78 -5.87
CA ALA A 195 26.56 -17.16 -5.93
C ALA A 195 25.69 -17.53 -4.72
N GLU A 196 25.79 -18.76 -4.23
CA GLU A 196 25.07 -19.17 -3.02
C GLU A 196 25.64 -18.52 -1.75
N VAL A 197 26.97 -18.32 -1.68
CA VAL A 197 27.59 -17.59 -0.56
C VAL A 197 27.06 -16.15 -0.49
N GLU A 198 27.01 -15.46 -1.62
CA GLU A 198 26.47 -14.11 -1.71
C GLU A 198 24.99 -14.06 -1.30
N ARG A 199 24.21 -15.02 -1.79
CA ARG A 199 22.80 -15.15 -1.41
C ARG A 199 22.64 -15.44 0.08
N ALA A 200 23.51 -16.27 0.67
CA ALA A 200 23.48 -16.59 2.11
C ALA A 200 23.78 -15.34 2.96
N LEU A 201 24.69 -14.46 2.55
CA LEU A 201 24.96 -13.18 3.21
C LEU A 201 23.70 -12.31 3.23
N ILE A 202 23.05 -12.14 2.07
CA ILE A 202 21.82 -11.34 1.93
C ILE A 202 20.69 -11.94 2.79
N LEU A 203 20.48 -13.26 2.73
CA LEU A 203 19.43 -13.93 3.49
C LEU A 203 19.66 -13.86 5.00
N SER A 204 20.91 -14.01 5.45
CA SER A 204 21.27 -13.87 6.88
C SER A 204 21.01 -12.43 7.36
N ALA A 205 21.43 -11.42 6.62
CA ALA A 205 21.20 -10.02 6.94
C ALA A 205 19.69 -9.70 6.96
N ARG A 206 18.93 -10.21 5.98
CA ARG A 206 17.48 -10.06 5.88
C ARG A 206 16.74 -10.58 7.12
N GLN A 207 17.14 -11.73 7.67
CA GLN A 207 16.54 -12.29 8.89
C GLN A 207 16.73 -11.38 10.11
N TRP A 208 17.74 -10.52 10.10
CA TRP A 208 18.01 -9.61 11.20
C TRP A 208 17.28 -8.26 11.11
N ILE A 209 16.59 -7.96 9.99
CA ILE A 209 15.76 -6.75 9.83
C ILE A 209 14.72 -6.64 10.94
N GLU A 210 14.13 -7.74 11.35
CA GLU A 210 13.15 -7.75 12.44
C GLU A 210 13.75 -7.42 13.81
N ARG A 211 15.05 -7.71 14.00
CA ARG A 211 15.77 -7.40 15.26
C ARG A 211 16.13 -5.92 15.33
N ASP A 212 16.52 -5.37 14.19
CA ASP A 212 16.83 -3.96 14.04
C ASP A 212 16.67 -3.49 12.59
N PRO A 213 15.89 -2.40 12.34
CA PRO A 213 15.71 -1.85 10.99
C PRO A 213 17.01 -1.48 10.27
N ALA A 214 18.11 -1.21 10.98
CA ALA A 214 19.40 -0.92 10.37
C ALA A 214 19.88 -2.04 9.44
N TYR A 215 19.48 -3.29 9.70
CA TYR A 215 19.82 -4.42 8.83
C TYR A 215 19.10 -4.38 7.47
N ASP A 216 18.03 -3.57 7.30
CA ASP A 216 17.44 -3.32 5.99
C ASP A 216 18.45 -2.63 5.06
N LYS A 217 19.16 -1.63 5.58
CA LYS A 217 20.24 -0.94 4.85
C LYS A 217 21.43 -1.85 4.59
N VAL A 218 21.82 -2.67 5.57
CA VAL A 218 22.92 -3.66 5.40
C VAL A 218 22.57 -4.65 4.28
N THR A 219 21.35 -5.18 4.29
CA THR A 219 20.87 -6.13 3.28
C THR A 219 20.83 -5.50 1.88
N ALA A 220 20.36 -4.23 1.78
CA ALA A 220 20.36 -3.48 0.53
C ALA A 220 21.78 -3.31 -0.03
N ARG A 221 22.76 -2.98 0.80
CA ARG A 221 24.17 -2.79 0.37
C ARG A 221 24.80 -4.09 -0.10
N LEU A 222 24.51 -5.22 0.55
CA LEU A 222 24.94 -6.55 0.09
C LEU A 222 24.32 -6.90 -1.27
N LEU A 223 23.03 -6.61 -1.46
CA LEU A 223 22.35 -6.78 -2.74
C LEU A 223 22.97 -5.87 -3.82
N LEU A 224 23.27 -4.62 -3.49
CA LEU A 224 23.91 -3.67 -4.42
C LEU A 224 25.26 -4.18 -4.94
N ASP A 225 26.07 -4.79 -4.07
CA ASP A 225 27.34 -5.41 -4.44
C ASP A 225 27.16 -6.58 -5.42
N THR A 226 26.07 -7.34 -5.23
CA THR A 226 25.71 -8.44 -6.15
C THR A 226 25.28 -7.89 -7.51
N ILE A 227 24.43 -6.86 -7.53
CA ILE A 227 23.99 -6.19 -8.77
C ILE A 227 25.21 -5.61 -9.50
N ARG A 228 26.11 -4.94 -8.81
CA ARG A 228 27.32 -4.34 -9.39
C ARG A 228 28.16 -5.40 -10.10
N ARG A 229 28.39 -6.57 -9.49
CA ARG A 229 29.14 -7.68 -10.10
C ARG A 229 28.44 -8.24 -11.32
N GLU A 230 27.11 -8.36 -11.28
CA GLU A 230 26.32 -8.81 -12.43
C GLU A 230 26.46 -7.82 -13.61
N VAL A 231 26.22 -6.54 -13.38
CA VAL A 231 26.26 -5.50 -14.42
C VAL A 231 27.67 -5.34 -15.00
N ALA A 232 28.69 -5.29 -14.16
CA ALA A 232 30.08 -5.16 -14.57
C ALA A 232 30.65 -6.42 -15.19
N GLY A 233 30.00 -7.59 -15.07
CA GLY A 233 30.49 -8.83 -15.64
C GLY A 233 31.66 -9.48 -14.90
N GLY A 234 31.71 -9.25 -13.58
CA GLY A 234 32.79 -9.77 -12.73
C GLY A 234 34.10 -8.98 -12.81
N VAL A 235 34.13 -7.87 -13.56
CA VAL A 235 35.31 -6.99 -13.72
C VAL A 235 35.10 -5.74 -12.85
N ALA A 236 36.15 -5.15 -12.32
CA ALA A 236 36.05 -3.85 -11.66
C ALA A 236 35.69 -2.78 -12.69
N ALA A 237 34.57 -2.09 -12.48
CA ALA A 237 34.09 -1.01 -13.33
C ALA A 237 33.53 0.15 -12.49
N THR A 238 33.77 1.36 -12.98
CA THR A 238 33.18 2.59 -12.44
C THR A 238 31.70 2.73 -12.85
N TYR A 239 30.94 3.58 -12.17
CA TYR A 239 29.58 3.92 -12.59
C TYR A 239 29.53 4.46 -14.02
N ALA A 240 30.47 5.31 -14.40
CA ALA A 240 30.58 5.89 -15.74
C ALA A 240 30.77 4.82 -16.83
N GLU A 241 31.65 3.84 -16.59
CA GLU A 241 31.86 2.73 -17.51
C GLU A 241 30.62 1.82 -17.60
N MET A 242 30.01 1.48 -16.47
CA MET A 242 28.78 0.67 -16.46
C MET A 242 27.61 1.37 -17.18
N PHE A 243 27.48 2.69 -17.04
CA PHE A 243 26.50 3.48 -17.75
C PHE A 243 26.70 3.42 -19.26
N GLN A 244 27.89 3.75 -19.73
CA GLN A 244 28.22 3.72 -21.18
C GLN A 244 28.02 2.34 -21.78
N GLN A 245 28.51 1.30 -21.08
CA GLN A 245 28.33 -0.10 -21.51
C GLN A 245 26.84 -0.50 -21.50
N GLY A 246 26.07 -0.07 -20.51
CA GLY A 246 24.64 -0.33 -20.41
C GLY A 246 23.86 0.28 -21.57
N ILE A 247 24.11 1.54 -21.90
CA ILE A 247 23.53 2.22 -23.07
C ILE A 247 23.91 1.49 -24.36
N GLN A 248 25.20 1.18 -24.55
CA GLN A 248 25.68 0.46 -25.74
C GLN A 248 25.01 -0.91 -25.89
N ARG A 249 24.94 -1.70 -24.82
CA ARG A 249 24.30 -3.04 -24.82
C ARG A 249 22.80 -2.94 -25.10
N GLY A 250 22.13 -1.96 -24.49
CA GLY A 250 20.72 -1.73 -24.71
C GLY A 250 20.37 -1.32 -26.13
N MET A 251 21.26 -0.51 -26.78
CA MET A 251 21.16 -0.17 -28.19
C MET A 251 21.38 -1.40 -29.10
N GLN A 252 22.43 -2.18 -28.85
CA GLN A 252 22.72 -3.39 -29.62
C GLN A 252 21.64 -4.45 -29.54
N ALA A 253 20.95 -4.52 -28.41
CA ALA A 253 19.81 -5.41 -28.15
C ALA A 253 18.47 -4.87 -28.64
N ASP A 254 18.43 -3.71 -29.30
CA ASP A 254 17.21 -3.05 -29.81
C ASP A 254 16.17 -2.72 -28.73
N LEU A 255 16.62 -2.50 -27.49
CA LEU A 255 15.78 -2.17 -26.34
C LEU A 255 15.60 -0.67 -26.14
N LEU A 256 16.63 0.14 -26.42
CA LEU A 256 16.67 1.56 -26.14
C LEU A 256 16.29 2.39 -27.38
N ASP A 257 15.74 3.59 -27.14
CA ASP A 257 15.48 4.58 -28.17
C ASP A 257 16.81 5.07 -28.78
N PRO A 258 16.99 4.98 -30.10
CA PRO A 258 18.23 5.40 -30.75
C PRO A 258 18.65 6.84 -30.45
N ARG A 259 17.73 7.74 -30.20
CA ARG A 259 17.98 9.15 -29.87
C ARG A 259 18.74 9.33 -28.55
N LEU A 260 18.80 8.32 -27.67
CA LEU A 260 19.65 8.38 -26.48
C LEU A 260 21.14 8.45 -26.81
N ALA A 261 21.56 8.05 -28.00
CA ALA A 261 22.94 8.19 -28.44
C ALA A 261 23.35 9.64 -28.77
N ASP A 262 22.37 10.54 -28.96
CA ASP A 262 22.61 11.95 -29.31
C ASP A 262 22.95 12.80 -28.07
N PHE A 263 22.76 12.26 -26.86
CA PHE A 263 23.14 12.93 -25.61
C PHE A 263 24.65 12.99 -25.42
N ASP A 264 25.13 13.99 -24.68
CA ASP A 264 26.51 14.02 -24.18
C ASP A 264 26.70 12.99 -23.06
N LEU A 265 26.88 11.71 -23.45
CA LEU A 265 27.02 10.59 -22.53
C LEU A 265 28.19 10.75 -21.54
N PRO A 266 29.36 11.28 -21.92
CA PRO A 266 30.43 11.57 -20.98
C PRO A 266 30.02 12.57 -19.87
N ARG A 267 29.29 13.63 -20.24
CA ARG A 267 28.78 14.63 -19.28
C ARG A 267 27.74 14.03 -18.34
N LEU A 268 26.82 13.22 -18.86
CA LEU A 268 25.85 12.49 -18.05
C LEU A 268 26.51 11.48 -17.11
N ALA A 269 27.51 10.73 -17.60
CA ALA A 269 28.27 9.79 -16.79
C ALA A 269 28.99 10.46 -15.61
N ALA A 270 29.54 11.68 -15.83
CA ALA A 270 30.18 12.46 -14.78
C ALA A 270 29.20 13.01 -13.74
N ALA A 271 27.91 13.15 -14.07
CA ALA A 271 26.86 13.61 -13.17
C ALA A 271 26.29 12.51 -12.25
N LEU A 272 26.61 11.22 -12.51
CA LEU A 272 26.13 10.11 -11.71
C LEU A 272 26.77 10.11 -10.31
N ASP A 273 25.93 10.04 -9.29
CA ASP A 273 26.32 10.04 -7.88
C ASP A 273 26.02 8.67 -7.24
N GLY A 274 27.01 7.79 -7.17
CA GLY A 274 26.86 6.44 -6.61
C GLY A 274 26.60 6.41 -5.11
N GLU A 275 26.88 7.50 -4.35
CA GLU A 275 26.59 7.56 -2.92
C GLU A 275 25.08 7.59 -2.64
N ARG A 276 24.28 8.03 -3.62
CA ARG A 276 22.81 8.02 -3.53
C ARG A 276 22.24 6.59 -3.45
N ASP A 277 22.99 5.57 -3.81
CA ASP A 277 22.57 4.17 -3.64
C ASP A 277 22.41 3.78 -2.16
N ARG A 278 23.05 4.51 -1.23
CA ARG A 278 22.91 4.26 0.21
C ARG A 278 21.54 4.62 0.78
N GLN A 279 20.72 5.34 0.01
CA GLN A 279 19.35 5.69 0.39
C GLN A 279 18.41 4.48 0.35
N PHE A 280 18.71 3.49 -0.49
CA PHE A 280 17.84 2.33 -0.64
C PHE A 280 17.73 1.48 0.62
N GLY A 281 16.50 1.05 0.92
CA GLY A 281 16.24 -0.12 1.74
C GLY A 281 16.20 -1.38 0.86
N TYR A 282 16.23 -2.55 1.51
CA TYR A 282 16.26 -3.84 0.82
C TYR A 282 15.04 -4.06 -0.09
N LEU A 283 13.83 -3.78 0.42
CA LEU A 283 12.60 -3.93 -0.36
C LEU A 283 12.63 -3.09 -1.65
N GLY A 284 13.06 -1.82 -1.54
CA GLY A 284 13.13 -0.92 -2.68
C GLY A 284 14.12 -1.37 -3.75
N LEU A 285 15.33 -1.71 -3.33
CA LEU A 285 16.38 -2.16 -4.24
C LEU A 285 16.06 -3.52 -4.89
N GLN A 286 15.51 -4.46 -4.10
CA GLN A 286 15.07 -5.77 -4.61
C GLN A 286 13.96 -5.60 -5.66
N THR A 287 13.00 -4.68 -5.39
CA THR A 287 11.92 -4.36 -6.35
C THR A 287 12.47 -3.81 -7.67
N LEU A 288 13.46 -2.89 -7.61
CA LEU A 288 14.12 -2.38 -8.82
C LEU A 288 14.84 -3.49 -9.58
N TYR A 289 15.60 -4.31 -8.87
CA TYR A 289 16.37 -5.40 -9.45
C TYR A 289 15.51 -6.43 -10.16
N ASP A 290 14.41 -6.85 -9.53
CA ASP A 290 13.54 -7.89 -10.06
C ASP A 290 12.67 -7.41 -11.23
N ARG A 291 12.27 -6.14 -11.24
CA ARG A 291 11.19 -5.68 -12.10
C ARG A 291 11.53 -4.53 -13.03
N TYR A 292 12.45 -3.64 -12.65
CA TYR A 292 12.65 -2.36 -13.33
C TYR A 292 13.92 -2.29 -14.16
N PHE A 293 15.01 -2.88 -13.67
CA PHE A 293 16.27 -2.83 -14.40
C PHE A 293 16.18 -3.59 -15.72
N LEU A 294 16.59 -2.94 -16.78
CA LEU A 294 16.68 -3.58 -18.09
C LEU A 294 17.71 -4.71 -18.06
N HIS A 295 17.42 -5.77 -18.79
CA HIS A 295 18.30 -6.91 -18.91
C HIS A 295 18.41 -7.37 -20.36
N VAL A 296 19.55 -7.95 -20.72
CA VAL A 296 19.82 -8.62 -22.00
C VAL A 296 20.22 -10.06 -21.67
N ASP A 297 19.56 -11.02 -22.28
CA ASP A 297 19.77 -12.46 -22.04
C ASP A 297 19.72 -12.84 -20.54
N GLY A 298 18.77 -12.25 -19.81
CA GLY A 298 18.58 -12.49 -18.38
C GLY A 298 19.58 -11.80 -17.46
N ARG A 299 20.59 -11.08 -17.99
CA ARG A 299 21.57 -10.31 -17.23
C ARG A 299 21.22 -8.82 -17.23
N ARG A 300 21.18 -8.21 -16.04
CA ARG A 300 20.91 -6.77 -15.89
C ARG A 300 22.04 -5.95 -16.52
N ILE A 301 21.64 -4.83 -17.12
CA ILE A 301 22.56 -3.86 -17.73
C ILE A 301 22.53 -2.51 -17.01
N GLU A 302 21.75 -2.38 -15.93
CA GLU A 302 21.57 -1.16 -15.19
C GLU A 302 21.89 -1.32 -13.70
N MET A 303 22.55 -0.30 -13.15
CA MET A 303 22.68 0.01 -11.74
C MET A 303 21.60 1.05 -11.34
N PRO A 304 21.29 1.27 -10.05
CA PRO A 304 20.24 2.22 -9.67
C PRO A 304 20.41 3.62 -10.27
N GLN A 305 21.60 4.18 -10.23
CA GLN A 305 21.82 5.54 -10.76
C GLN A 305 21.78 5.57 -12.29
N THR A 306 22.23 4.51 -12.96
CA THR A 306 22.15 4.41 -14.43
C THR A 306 20.72 4.22 -14.90
N PHE A 307 19.89 3.53 -14.12
CA PHE A 307 18.45 3.39 -14.34
C PHE A 307 17.76 4.76 -14.26
N PHE A 308 17.97 5.54 -13.18
CA PHE A 308 17.39 6.88 -13.07
C PHE A 308 17.85 7.82 -14.17
N MET A 309 19.14 7.72 -14.58
CA MET A 309 19.64 8.52 -15.70
C MET A 309 18.96 8.14 -17.02
N ARG A 310 18.74 6.84 -17.31
CA ARG A 310 18.00 6.42 -18.51
C ARG A 310 16.58 6.97 -18.51
N VAL A 311 15.87 6.89 -17.37
CA VAL A 311 14.53 7.46 -17.24
C VAL A 311 14.54 8.96 -17.50
N ALA A 312 15.48 9.68 -16.91
CA ALA A 312 15.65 11.11 -17.08
C ALA A 312 15.95 11.49 -18.55
N MET A 313 16.86 10.77 -19.21
CA MET A 313 17.15 10.95 -20.66
C MET A 313 15.91 10.70 -21.50
N GLY A 314 15.18 9.61 -21.24
CA GLY A 314 13.95 9.28 -21.93
C GLY A 314 12.88 10.35 -21.82
N LEU A 315 12.78 11.05 -20.69
CA LEU A 315 11.85 12.16 -20.48
C LEU A 315 12.35 13.50 -21.06
N ALA A 316 13.64 13.63 -21.34
CA ALA A 316 14.24 14.85 -21.86
C ALA A 316 14.41 14.87 -23.40
N LEU A 317 14.01 13.80 -24.11
CA LEU A 317 14.25 13.62 -25.54
C LEU A 317 13.76 14.78 -26.44
N ASN A 318 12.73 15.49 -26.07
CA ASN A 318 12.14 16.58 -26.84
C ASN A 318 12.49 17.97 -26.27
N GLU A 319 13.43 18.07 -25.35
CA GLU A 319 13.89 19.34 -24.78
C GLU A 319 14.92 20.03 -25.68
N ASP A 320 15.01 21.36 -25.61
CA ASP A 320 15.97 22.15 -26.40
C ASP A 320 17.43 21.84 -26.04
N ASP A 321 17.73 21.64 -24.76
CA ASP A 321 18.99 21.10 -24.25
C ASP A 321 18.71 19.80 -23.47
N PRO A 322 18.59 18.66 -24.17
CA PRO A 322 18.18 17.41 -23.56
C PRO A 322 19.19 16.91 -22.52
N THR A 323 20.49 17.15 -22.71
CA THR A 323 21.53 16.71 -21.75
C THR A 323 21.41 17.45 -20.42
N THR A 324 21.29 18.77 -20.43
CA THR A 324 21.13 19.57 -19.20
C THR A 324 19.81 19.24 -18.49
N GLN A 325 18.73 19.07 -19.26
CA GLN A 325 17.43 18.74 -18.68
C GLN A 325 17.40 17.33 -18.10
N ALA A 326 18.06 16.36 -18.73
CA ALA A 326 18.20 15.01 -18.20
C ALA A 326 18.96 15.03 -16.85
N MET A 327 19.99 15.86 -16.69
CA MET A 327 20.68 16.01 -15.41
C MET A 327 19.78 16.55 -14.31
N GLU A 328 18.92 17.53 -14.63
CA GLU A 328 17.94 18.07 -13.67
C GLU A 328 16.88 17.02 -13.27
N PHE A 329 16.36 16.26 -14.23
CA PHE A 329 15.40 15.18 -13.97
C PHE A 329 16.02 14.05 -13.16
N TYR A 330 17.27 13.67 -13.49
CA TYR A 330 18.03 12.69 -12.74
C TYR A 330 18.25 13.12 -11.30
N ASP A 331 18.61 14.39 -11.06
CA ASP A 331 18.82 14.92 -9.70
C ASP A 331 17.55 14.73 -8.85
N LEU A 332 16.39 15.03 -9.41
CA LEU A 332 15.10 14.91 -8.74
C LEU A 332 14.74 13.46 -8.41
N LEU A 333 14.88 12.56 -9.39
CA LEU A 333 14.55 11.14 -9.24
C LEU A 333 15.51 10.44 -8.28
N SER A 334 16.82 10.64 -8.48
CA SER A 334 17.85 9.93 -7.73
C SER A 334 18.03 10.39 -6.28
N ARG A 335 17.54 11.58 -5.92
CA ARG A 335 17.44 12.06 -4.53
C ARG A 335 16.18 11.61 -3.83
N PHE A 336 15.26 10.92 -4.53
CA PHE A 336 13.96 10.53 -4.02
C PHE A 336 13.06 11.70 -3.64
N ASP A 337 13.22 12.86 -4.25
CA ASP A 337 12.36 14.01 -4.02
C ASP A 337 11.01 13.87 -4.74
N PHE A 338 11.02 13.17 -5.87
CA PHE A 338 9.86 12.85 -6.70
C PHE A 338 10.06 11.49 -7.36
N MET A 339 8.96 10.80 -7.64
CA MET A 339 8.99 9.57 -8.41
C MET A 339 7.87 9.54 -9.43
N SER A 340 8.21 9.21 -10.68
CA SER A 340 7.23 8.96 -11.75
C SER A 340 6.50 7.64 -11.53
N SER A 341 5.35 7.48 -12.17
CA SER A 341 4.57 6.24 -12.14
C SER A 341 5.35 5.05 -12.73
N THR A 342 4.94 3.86 -12.34
CA THR A 342 5.57 2.61 -12.78
C THR A 342 5.77 2.49 -14.31
N PRO A 343 4.78 2.77 -15.19
CA PRO A 343 5.00 2.69 -16.63
C PRO A 343 6.09 3.64 -17.14
N THR A 344 6.15 4.85 -16.60
CA THR A 344 7.22 5.80 -16.92
C THR A 344 8.59 5.26 -16.54
N LEU A 345 8.73 4.72 -15.32
CA LEU A 345 10.00 4.14 -14.85
C LEU A 345 10.41 2.92 -15.68
N PHE A 346 9.48 2.07 -16.10
CA PHE A 346 9.76 0.91 -16.93
C PHE A 346 10.25 1.30 -18.34
N ASN A 347 9.52 2.23 -18.98
CA ASN A 347 9.57 2.36 -20.43
C ASN A 347 10.24 3.65 -20.91
N ALA A 348 10.52 4.65 -20.05
CA ALA A 348 11.20 5.88 -20.49
C ALA A 348 12.59 5.55 -21.07
N GLY A 349 12.89 6.09 -22.24
CA GLY A 349 14.13 5.83 -22.98
C GLY A 349 14.19 4.47 -23.67
N THR A 350 13.11 3.67 -23.68
CA THR A 350 13.01 2.44 -24.47
C THR A 350 12.33 2.69 -25.82
N ARG A 351 12.45 1.76 -26.75
CA ARG A 351 11.83 1.85 -28.10
C ARG A 351 10.30 1.92 -28.08
N HIS A 352 9.67 1.32 -27.08
CA HIS A 352 8.23 1.31 -26.90
C HIS A 352 7.86 2.04 -25.61
N SER A 353 8.02 3.36 -25.64
CA SER A 353 7.83 4.23 -24.48
C SER A 353 6.36 4.48 -24.18
N GLN A 354 5.60 3.45 -23.80
CA GLN A 354 4.32 3.71 -23.17
C GLN A 354 4.56 4.13 -21.72
N LEU A 355 4.32 5.40 -21.45
CA LEU A 355 4.68 6.07 -20.20
C LEU A 355 3.46 6.35 -19.31
N SER A 356 2.25 6.40 -19.92
CA SER A 356 1.00 6.73 -19.24
C SER A 356 0.44 5.54 -18.49
N SER A 357 -0.13 5.79 -17.30
CA SER A 357 -0.58 4.74 -16.38
C SER A 357 -2.09 4.50 -16.39
N CYS A 358 -2.91 5.51 -16.70
CA CYS A 358 -4.35 5.46 -16.52
C CYS A 358 -5.11 5.82 -17.81
N TYR A 359 -6.15 5.02 -18.12
CA TYR A 359 -7.00 5.19 -19.28
C TYR A 359 -8.46 5.03 -18.89
N LEU A 360 -9.33 5.94 -19.37
CA LEU A 360 -10.77 5.92 -19.12
C LEU A 360 -11.51 5.83 -20.43
N THR A 361 -12.46 4.88 -20.50
CA THR A 361 -13.25 4.60 -21.71
C THR A 361 -14.73 4.58 -21.38
N THR A 362 -15.58 5.24 -22.15
CA THR A 362 -17.03 5.09 -22.12
C THR A 362 -17.44 4.05 -23.17
N ILE A 363 -18.28 3.10 -22.80
CA ILE A 363 -18.69 1.98 -23.64
C ILE A 363 -19.98 2.34 -24.39
N ALA A 364 -19.93 2.42 -25.70
CA ALA A 364 -21.10 2.72 -26.52
C ALA A 364 -22.10 1.54 -26.55
N ASP A 365 -23.41 1.84 -26.63
CA ASP A 365 -24.51 0.85 -26.63
C ASP A 365 -24.69 0.19 -28.03
N SER A 366 -23.64 -0.47 -28.51
CA SER A 366 -23.68 -1.29 -29.72
C SER A 366 -22.70 -2.44 -29.61
N LEU A 367 -22.92 -3.54 -30.33
CA LEU A 367 -21.99 -4.66 -30.33
C LEU A 367 -20.60 -4.25 -30.79
N ASP A 368 -20.50 -3.49 -31.88
CA ASP A 368 -19.23 -2.99 -32.39
C ASP A 368 -18.54 -2.12 -31.32
N GLY A 369 -19.27 -1.16 -30.72
CA GLY A 369 -18.72 -0.29 -29.66
C GLY A 369 -18.26 -1.05 -28.44
N ILE A 370 -19.02 -2.05 -27.96
CA ILE A 370 -18.64 -2.90 -26.81
C ILE A 370 -17.36 -3.69 -27.10
N PHE A 371 -17.29 -4.39 -28.25
CA PHE A 371 -16.13 -5.20 -28.59
C PHE A 371 -14.93 -4.39 -29.03
N ASP A 372 -15.11 -3.23 -29.67
CA ASP A 372 -14.01 -2.30 -29.93
C ASP A 372 -13.40 -1.79 -28.63
N ALA A 373 -14.22 -1.40 -27.64
CA ALA A 373 -13.72 -0.99 -26.33
C ALA A 373 -12.97 -2.11 -25.60
N ILE A 374 -13.46 -3.35 -25.64
CA ILE A 374 -12.75 -4.51 -25.08
C ILE A 374 -11.40 -4.73 -25.78
N LYS A 375 -11.34 -4.62 -27.11
CA LYS A 375 -10.11 -4.72 -27.89
C LYS A 375 -9.14 -3.57 -27.56
N GLU A 376 -9.61 -2.32 -27.51
CA GLU A 376 -8.84 -1.16 -27.14
C GLU A 376 -8.28 -1.31 -25.73
N ASN A 377 -9.08 -1.79 -24.78
CA ASN A 377 -8.65 -2.10 -23.42
C ASN A 377 -7.53 -3.17 -23.39
N ALA A 378 -7.65 -4.21 -24.19
CA ALA A 378 -6.60 -5.24 -24.32
C ALA A 378 -5.28 -4.67 -24.84
N GLN A 379 -5.34 -3.76 -25.84
CA GLN A 379 -4.18 -3.10 -26.40
C GLN A 379 -3.51 -2.16 -25.38
N LEU A 380 -4.29 -1.39 -24.62
CA LEU A 380 -3.80 -0.49 -23.57
C LEU A 380 -3.21 -1.28 -22.40
N SER A 381 -3.86 -2.38 -21.99
CA SER A 381 -3.39 -3.25 -20.91
C SER A 381 -2.05 -3.89 -21.24
N LYS A 382 -1.83 -4.34 -22.50
CA LYS A 382 -0.57 -4.97 -22.94
C LYS A 382 0.67 -4.15 -22.57
N PHE A 383 0.58 -2.84 -22.58
CA PHE A 383 1.68 -1.91 -22.30
C PHE A 383 1.62 -1.28 -20.91
N ALA A 384 0.98 -1.94 -19.95
CA ALA A 384 0.91 -1.56 -18.53
C ALA A 384 -0.07 -0.43 -18.19
N GLY A 385 -1.11 -0.19 -19.01
CA GLY A 385 -2.21 0.72 -18.68
C GLY A 385 -3.19 0.15 -17.66
N GLY A 386 -3.55 0.92 -16.63
CA GLY A 386 -4.70 0.67 -15.76
C GLY A 386 -5.98 1.25 -16.38
N LEU A 387 -7.10 0.52 -16.31
CA LEU A 387 -8.29 0.82 -17.09
C LEU A 387 -9.50 1.13 -16.20
N GLY A 388 -10.21 2.21 -16.50
CA GLY A 388 -11.53 2.53 -15.98
C GLY A 388 -12.55 2.54 -17.11
N ASN A 389 -13.64 1.80 -16.96
CA ASN A 389 -14.66 1.68 -17.99
C ASN A 389 -16.03 2.09 -17.47
N ASP A 390 -16.65 3.05 -18.11
CA ASP A 390 -18.06 3.39 -17.88
C ASP A 390 -18.97 2.51 -18.74
N TRP A 391 -19.77 1.70 -18.08
CA TRP A 391 -20.73 0.77 -18.70
C TRP A 391 -22.17 1.29 -18.65
N THR A 392 -22.38 2.50 -18.14
CA THR A 392 -23.72 3.09 -17.96
C THR A 392 -24.52 3.21 -19.26
N PRO A 393 -23.92 3.54 -20.44
CA PRO A 393 -24.71 3.67 -21.66
C PRO A 393 -25.28 2.34 -22.20
N VAL A 394 -24.70 1.20 -21.81
CA VAL A 394 -25.13 -0.11 -22.32
C VAL A 394 -26.51 -0.48 -21.78
N ARG A 395 -27.45 -0.76 -22.68
CA ARG A 395 -28.85 -1.07 -22.35
C ARG A 395 -28.99 -2.22 -21.37
N ALA A 396 -29.95 -2.06 -20.45
CA ALA A 396 -30.19 -3.02 -19.37
C ALA A 396 -30.89 -4.29 -19.84
N LEU A 397 -30.92 -5.29 -18.96
CA LEU A 397 -31.65 -6.55 -19.11
C LEU A 397 -33.13 -6.26 -19.49
N GLY A 398 -33.65 -7.00 -20.49
CA GLY A 398 -35.02 -6.88 -20.95
C GLY A 398 -35.30 -5.75 -21.93
N SER A 399 -34.33 -4.88 -22.21
CA SER A 399 -34.44 -3.81 -23.18
C SER A 399 -34.60 -4.36 -24.60
N HIS A 400 -35.48 -3.74 -25.41
CA HIS A 400 -35.77 -4.18 -26.77
C HIS A 400 -34.60 -3.96 -27.73
N ILE A 401 -34.28 -4.98 -28.52
CA ILE A 401 -33.27 -4.93 -29.60
C ILE A 401 -33.97 -4.82 -30.92
N LYS A 402 -34.01 -3.62 -31.56
CA LYS A 402 -34.72 -3.37 -32.82
C LYS A 402 -34.29 -4.30 -33.95
N GLY A 403 -33.01 -4.59 -34.10
CA GLY A 403 -32.46 -5.36 -35.22
C GLY A 403 -32.88 -6.84 -35.23
N THR A 404 -33.10 -7.43 -34.06
CA THR A 404 -33.46 -8.84 -33.90
C THR A 404 -34.87 -9.07 -33.36
N ASN A 405 -35.57 -8.00 -32.98
CA ASN A 405 -36.82 -8.04 -32.24
C ASN A 405 -36.76 -8.87 -30.94
N GLY A 406 -35.57 -8.94 -30.36
CA GLY A 406 -35.28 -9.68 -29.14
C GLY A 406 -35.14 -8.75 -27.92
N GLN A 407 -34.64 -9.33 -26.82
CA GLN A 407 -34.38 -8.61 -25.57
C GLN A 407 -32.91 -8.70 -25.21
N SER A 408 -32.36 -7.61 -24.67
CA SER A 408 -30.99 -7.52 -24.14
C SER A 408 -30.82 -8.41 -22.89
N GLN A 409 -29.67 -9.01 -22.76
CA GLN A 409 -29.25 -9.72 -21.56
C GLN A 409 -28.58 -8.77 -20.51
N GLY A 410 -28.57 -7.46 -20.77
CA GLY A 410 -27.99 -6.44 -19.90
C GLY A 410 -26.48 -6.37 -19.94
N VAL A 411 -25.89 -5.65 -18.97
CA VAL A 411 -24.44 -5.39 -18.89
C VAL A 411 -23.62 -6.58 -18.39
N VAL A 412 -24.19 -7.43 -17.53
CA VAL A 412 -23.45 -8.48 -16.80
C VAL A 412 -22.73 -9.48 -17.69
N PRO A 413 -23.32 -10.02 -18.78
CA PRO A 413 -22.60 -10.92 -19.69
C PRO A 413 -21.40 -10.27 -20.36
N PHE A 414 -21.47 -9.00 -20.73
CA PHE A 414 -20.35 -8.27 -21.33
C PHE A 414 -19.27 -7.95 -20.30
N LEU A 415 -19.64 -7.65 -19.07
CA LEU A 415 -18.70 -7.49 -17.96
C LEU A 415 -17.90 -8.78 -17.72
N LYS A 416 -18.51 -9.95 -17.88
CA LYS A 416 -17.80 -11.24 -17.81
C LYS A 416 -16.75 -11.35 -18.91
N VAL A 417 -17.07 -10.98 -20.15
CA VAL A 417 -16.09 -10.96 -21.26
C VAL A 417 -14.96 -9.99 -20.99
N ALA A 418 -15.26 -8.80 -20.49
CA ALA A 418 -14.24 -7.80 -20.11
C ALA A 418 -13.31 -8.32 -18.99
N ASN A 419 -13.88 -8.98 -17.96
CA ASN A 419 -13.12 -9.64 -16.90
C ASN A 419 -12.15 -10.68 -17.46
N ASP A 420 -12.63 -11.59 -18.30
CA ASP A 420 -11.83 -12.69 -18.84
C ASP A 420 -10.75 -12.16 -19.81
N THR A 421 -11.04 -11.07 -20.53
CA THR A 421 -10.05 -10.35 -21.36
C THR A 421 -8.94 -9.76 -20.50
N ALA A 422 -9.28 -9.12 -19.37
CA ALA A 422 -8.29 -8.55 -18.44
C ALA A 422 -7.38 -9.65 -17.86
N VAL A 423 -7.93 -10.83 -17.55
CA VAL A 423 -7.14 -11.99 -17.10
C VAL A 423 -6.22 -12.52 -18.20
N ALA A 424 -6.72 -12.58 -19.45
CA ALA A 424 -5.97 -13.11 -20.59
C ALA A 424 -4.81 -12.23 -21.02
N VAL A 425 -4.97 -10.90 -20.95
CA VAL A 425 -3.97 -9.93 -21.42
C VAL A 425 -3.20 -9.33 -20.24
N ASN A 426 -2.05 -9.92 -19.95
CA ASN A 426 -1.16 -9.39 -18.93
C ASN A 426 -0.35 -8.18 -19.43
N GLN A 427 0.14 -7.39 -18.48
CA GLN A 427 0.91 -6.18 -18.71
C GLN A 427 2.39 -6.50 -19.00
N GLY A 428 2.68 -6.94 -20.23
CA GLY A 428 4.05 -7.24 -20.68
C GLY A 428 4.77 -8.33 -19.89
N GLY A 429 4.03 -9.26 -19.28
CA GLY A 429 4.60 -10.32 -18.42
C GLY A 429 4.99 -9.84 -17.02
N LYS A 430 4.86 -8.53 -16.72
CA LYS A 430 5.32 -7.91 -15.46
C LYS A 430 4.18 -7.73 -14.46
N ARG A 431 2.92 -7.67 -14.91
CA ARG A 431 1.70 -7.48 -14.11
C ARG A 431 0.52 -8.21 -14.75
N LYS A 432 -0.51 -8.55 -13.96
CA LYS A 432 -1.81 -8.95 -14.50
C LYS A 432 -2.56 -7.73 -15.04
N GLY A 433 -3.37 -7.92 -16.07
CA GLY A 433 -4.27 -6.90 -16.55
C GLY A 433 -5.31 -6.55 -15.48
N ALA A 434 -5.65 -5.28 -15.37
CA ALA A 434 -6.57 -4.79 -14.36
C ALA A 434 -7.50 -3.73 -14.92
N VAL A 435 -8.80 -3.91 -14.63
CA VAL A 435 -9.90 -3.08 -15.13
C VAL A 435 -10.87 -2.78 -13.98
N CYS A 436 -11.40 -1.57 -13.93
CA CYS A 436 -12.52 -1.22 -13.07
C CYS A 436 -13.74 -0.85 -13.91
N ALA A 437 -14.87 -1.52 -13.69
CA ALA A 437 -16.14 -1.17 -14.30
C ALA A 437 -16.93 -0.20 -13.41
N TYR A 438 -17.45 0.85 -14.02
CA TYR A 438 -18.29 1.87 -13.39
C TYR A 438 -19.72 1.74 -13.89
N LEU A 439 -20.69 1.89 -12.98
CA LEU A 439 -22.11 1.90 -13.33
C LEU A 439 -22.84 2.94 -12.48
N GLU A 440 -23.69 3.77 -13.12
CA GLU A 440 -24.52 4.71 -12.38
C GLU A 440 -25.63 4.01 -11.58
N THR A 441 -25.94 4.55 -10.40
CA THR A 441 -26.89 3.93 -9.46
C THR A 441 -28.35 3.93 -9.90
N TRP A 442 -28.69 4.63 -11.00
CA TRP A 442 -30.01 4.59 -11.61
C TRP A 442 -30.16 3.54 -12.71
N HIS A 443 -29.07 2.87 -13.10
CA HIS A 443 -29.13 1.82 -14.11
C HIS A 443 -29.93 0.62 -13.62
N LEU A 444 -30.79 0.07 -14.48
CA LEU A 444 -31.71 -1.02 -14.11
C LEU A 444 -30.97 -2.29 -13.64
N ASP A 445 -29.79 -2.56 -14.17
CA ASP A 445 -28.97 -3.73 -13.79
C ASP A 445 -28.11 -3.50 -12.54
N ILE A 446 -28.28 -2.36 -11.82
CA ILE A 446 -27.40 -2.02 -10.68
C ILE A 446 -27.41 -3.10 -9.58
N GLU A 447 -28.57 -3.72 -9.31
CA GLU A 447 -28.66 -4.71 -8.26
C GLU A 447 -27.84 -5.99 -8.55
N GLU A 448 -27.75 -6.38 -9.83
CA GLU A 448 -26.89 -7.51 -10.26
C GLU A 448 -25.42 -7.11 -10.31
N PHE A 449 -25.14 -5.87 -10.75
CA PHE A 449 -23.80 -5.31 -10.75
C PHE A 449 -23.18 -5.29 -9.35
N LEU A 450 -23.95 -4.97 -8.31
CA LEU A 450 -23.51 -5.03 -6.91
C LEU A 450 -23.04 -6.43 -6.49
N GLU A 451 -23.57 -7.48 -7.10
CA GLU A 451 -23.28 -8.87 -6.73
C GLU A 451 -22.16 -9.52 -7.53
N LEU A 452 -21.55 -8.81 -8.48
CA LEU A 452 -20.52 -9.35 -9.37
C LEU A 452 -19.34 -10.03 -8.67
N ARG A 453 -18.97 -9.55 -7.49
CA ARG A 453 -17.82 -10.04 -6.70
C ARG A 453 -18.20 -11.01 -5.58
N LYS A 454 -19.46 -11.39 -5.46
CA LYS A 454 -19.88 -12.41 -4.47
C LYS A 454 -19.21 -13.75 -4.72
N ASN A 455 -18.81 -14.43 -3.65
CA ASN A 455 -18.27 -15.80 -3.68
C ASN A 455 -19.35 -16.89 -3.80
N THR A 456 -20.61 -16.50 -3.96
CA THR A 456 -21.77 -17.39 -4.05
C THR A 456 -22.62 -17.07 -5.27
N GLY A 457 -23.39 -18.03 -5.75
CA GLY A 457 -24.29 -17.87 -6.90
C GLY A 457 -23.72 -18.47 -8.18
N ASP A 458 -24.22 -18.07 -9.34
CA ASP A 458 -23.78 -18.56 -10.65
C ASP A 458 -22.49 -17.86 -11.08
N ASP A 459 -21.39 -18.59 -11.18
CA ASP A 459 -20.06 -18.07 -11.59
C ASP A 459 -20.06 -17.42 -12.98
N ARG A 460 -21.00 -17.80 -13.86
CA ARG A 460 -21.16 -17.17 -15.17
C ARG A 460 -21.60 -15.70 -15.07
N ARG A 461 -22.15 -15.31 -13.92
CA ARG A 461 -22.58 -13.94 -13.61
C ARG A 461 -21.69 -13.28 -12.57
N ARG A 462 -20.44 -13.75 -12.39
CA ARG A 462 -19.45 -13.22 -11.46
C ARG A 462 -18.18 -12.77 -12.20
N THR A 463 -17.55 -11.72 -11.68
CA THR A 463 -16.31 -11.13 -12.22
C THR A 463 -15.31 -10.94 -11.09
N HIS A 464 -14.64 -12.02 -10.69
CA HIS A 464 -13.77 -12.02 -9.50
C HIS A 464 -12.46 -11.26 -9.69
N ASP A 465 -11.97 -11.08 -10.92
CA ASP A 465 -10.71 -10.43 -11.24
C ASP A 465 -10.85 -8.95 -11.66
N MET A 466 -12.08 -8.50 -11.92
CA MET A 466 -12.38 -7.13 -12.30
C MET A 466 -12.87 -6.33 -11.10
N ASN A 467 -12.35 -5.11 -10.91
CA ASN A 467 -12.86 -4.20 -9.91
C ASN A 467 -14.16 -3.53 -10.36
N THR A 468 -14.97 -3.09 -9.41
CA THR A 468 -16.24 -2.43 -9.69
C THR A 468 -16.41 -1.18 -8.82
N ALA A 469 -17.07 -0.16 -9.35
CA ALA A 469 -17.38 1.07 -8.63
C ALA A 469 -18.77 1.61 -9.00
N ASN A 470 -19.45 2.17 -8.02
CA ASN A 470 -20.72 2.87 -8.19
C ASN A 470 -20.46 4.32 -8.61
N TRP A 471 -21.09 4.80 -9.67
CA TRP A 471 -21.09 6.19 -10.06
C TRP A 471 -22.39 6.85 -9.62
N ILE A 472 -22.30 7.66 -8.53
CA ILE A 472 -23.45 8.07 -7.72
C ILE A 472 -23.80 9.53 -7.97
N PRO A 473 -24.99 9.84 -8.54
CA PRO A 473 -25.48 11.22 -8.62
C PRO A 473 -25.91 11.74 -7.25
N ASP A 474 -25.75 13.04 -7.02
CA ASP A 474 -26.10 13.70 -5.75
C ASP A 474 -27.57 13.53 -5.38
N LEU A 475 -28.48 13.51 -6.38
CA LEU A 475 -29.89 13.24 -6.13
C LEU A 475 -30.14 11.90 -5.42
N PHE A 476 -29.36 10.87 -5.75
CA PHE A 476 -29.46 9.58 -5.04
C PHE A 476 -29.12 9.73 -3.56
N MET A 477 -28.03 10.41 -3.25
CA MET A 477 -27.61 10.65 -1.88
C MET A 477 -28.63 11.50 -1.10
N GLN A 478 -29.19 12.53 -1.74
CA GLN A 478 -30.28 13.33 -1.15
C GLN A 478 -31.48 12.45 -0.80
N ARG A 479 -31.91 11.59 -1.73
CA ARG A 479 -33.02 10.65 -1.49
C ARG A 479 -32.71 9.59 -0.44
N VAL A 480 -31.46 9.17 -0.31
CA VAL A 480 -31.03 8.33 0.82
C VAL A 480 -31.20 9.07 2.15
N MET A 481 -30.76 10.34 2.21
CA MET A 481 -30.92 11.16 3.43
C MET A 481 -32.38 11.43 3.77
N GLU A 482 -33.23 11.65 2.78
CA GLU A 482 -34.65 11.94 2.90
C GLU A 482 -35.54 10.68 3.00
N ASN A 483 -34.93 9.49 2.86
CA ASN A 483 -35.64 8.21 2.84
C ASN A 483 -36.71 8.13 1.75
N ALA A 484 -36.43 8.68 0.57
CA ALA A 484 -37.33 8.77 -0.57
C ALA A 484 -37.20 7.57 -1.53
N GLU A 485 -38.06 7.51 -2.54
CA GLU A 485 -38.05 6.52 -3.61
C GLU A 485 -36.93 6.80 -4.62
N TRP A 486 -36.45 5.74 -5.27
CA TRP A 486 -35.48 5.77 -6.34
C TRP A 486 -35.93 4.85 -7.47
N THR A 487 -35.93 5.34 -8.71
CA THR A 487 -36.36 4.58 -9.87
C THR A 487 -35.18 4.21 -10.74
N LEU A 488 -35.06 2.93 -11.04
CA LEU A 488 -34.04 2.38 -11.95
C LEU A 488 -34.59 2.39 -13.37
N PHE A 489 -33.76 2.73 -14.34
CA PHE A 489 -34.08 2.84 -15.76
C PHE A 489 -33.10 2.07 -16.64
N SER A 490 -33.54 1.69 -17.83
CA SER A 490 -32.61 1.33 -18.91
C SER A 490 -32.12 2.60 -19.60
N PRO A 491 -30.80 2.76 -19.84
CA PRO A 491 -30.30 3.95 -20.56
C PRO A 491 -30.87 4.10 -21.96
N ALA A 492 -31.29 3.04 -22.62
CA ALA A 492 -31.97 3.09 -23.90
C ALA A 492 -33.29 3.87 -23.86
N ASP A 493 -33.94 3.95 -22.70
CA ASP A 493 -35.22 4.66 -22.49
C ASP A 493 -35.02 6.08 -21.95
N VAL A 494 -33.81 6.40 -21.39
CA VAL A 494 -33.44 7.65 -20.77
C VAL A 494 -32.06 8.16 -21.26
N PRO A 495 -31.87 8.34 -22.57
CA PRO A 495 -30.55 8.45 -23.20
C PRO A 495 -29.75 9.70 -22.80
N ASP A 496 -30.41 10.77 -22.33
CA ASP A 496 -29.79 12.04 -21.95
C ASP A 496 -29.37 12.07 -20.47
N LEU A 497 -29.83 11.14 -19.66
CA LEU A 497 -29.60 11.16 -18.21
C LEU A 497 -28.12 10.96 -17.82
N HIS A 498 -27.39 10.19 -18.60
CA HIS A 498 -25.98 9.90 -18.43
C HIS A 498 -25.11 11.18 -18.48
N ASP A 499 -25.43 12.14 -19.35
CA ASP A 499 -24.66 13.38 -19.53
C ASP A 499 -25.10 14.52 -18.60
N LEU A 500 -26.19 14.36 -17.87
CA LEU A 500 -26.70 15.38 -16.98
C LEU A 500 -26.12 15.27 -15.56
N THR A 501 -26.00 16.42 -14.89
CA THR A 501 -25.47 16.56 -13.54
C THR A 501 -26.26 17.58 -12.72
N GLY A 502 -26.16 17.54 -11.39
CA GLY A 502 -26.77 18.48 -10.48
C GLY A 502 -28.30 18.61 -10.65
N ARG A 503 -28.79 19.83 -10.59
CA ARG A 503 -30.23 20.11 -10.71
C ARG A 503 -30.80 19.81 -12.10
N ALA A 504 -29.99 19.84 -13.16
CA ALA A 504 -30.43 19.43 -14.49
C ALA A 504 -30.73 17.94 -14.54
N PHE A 505 -29.85 17.11 -13.95
CA PHE A 505 -30.11 15.70 -13.74
C PHE A 505 -31.37 15.47 -12.88
N ALA A 506 -31.50 16.14 -11.77
CA ALA A 506 -32.64 15.98 -10.86
C ALA A 506 -33.99 16.28 -11.51
N ARG A 507 -34.07 17.36 -12.30
CA ARG A 507 -35.28 17.71 -13.07
C ARG A 507 -35.62 16.64 -14.11
N ARG A 508 -34.65 16.26 -14.91
CA ARG A 508 -34.86 15.28 -15.97
C ARG A 508 -35.21 13.89 -15.43
N TYR A 509 -34.55 13.51 -14.36
CA TYR A 509 -34.86 12.27 -13.66
C TYR A 509 -36.30 12.23 -13.12
N ALA A 510 -36.80 13.32 -12.53
CA ALA A 510 -38.21 13.43 -12.07
C ALA A 510 -39.21 13.36 -13.22
N GLU A 511 -38.87 13.92 -14.42
CA GLU A 511 -39.68 13.77 -15.62
C GLU A 511 -39.79 12.30 -16.05
N TYR A 512 -38.68 11.56 -16.06
CA TYR A 512 -38.66 10.13 -16.36
C TYR A 512 -39.40 9.30 -15.31
N GLU A 513 -39.34 9.66 -14.04
CA GLU A 513 -40.14 9.03 -13.00
C GLU A 513 -41.64 9.23 -13.22
N ALA A 514 -42.06 10.43 -13.65
CA ALA A 514 -43.45 10.69 -14.00
C ALA A 514 -43.90 9.88 -15.19
N MET A 515 -43.04 9.72 -16.22
CA MET A 515 -43.31 8.87 -17.38
C MET A 515 -43.42 7.39 -17.00
N ALA A 516 -42.56 6.90 -16.08
CA ALA A 516 -42.62 5.54 -15.56
C ALA A 516 -43.93 5.30 -14.79
N ARG A 517 -44.32 6.21 -13.93
CA ARG A 517 -45.61 6.14 -13.19
C ARG A 517 -46.81 6.19 -14.12
N ALA A 518 -46.73 6.92 -15.22
CA ALA A 518 -47.77 6.97 -16.25
C ALA A 518 -47.78 5.72 -17.17
N GLY A 519 -46.85 4.78 -17.00
CA GLY A 519 -46.72 3.57 -17.81
C GLY A 519 -46.18 3.81 -19.23
N THR A 520 -45.62 5.02 -19.49
CA THR A 520 -45.01 5.37 -20.77
C THR A 520 -43.63 4.72 -20.93
N LEU A 521 -42.85 4.61 -19.81
CA LEU A 521 -41.62 3.85 -19.76
C LEU A 521 -41.89 2.45 -19.19
N ARG A 522 -41.57 1.42 -19.94
CA ARG A 522 -41.90 0.02 -19.58
C ARG A 522 -40.82 -0.65 -18.75
N ASN A 523 -39.55 -0.31 -18.98
CA ASN A 523 -38.38 -0.88 -18.30
C ASN A 523 -37.94 0.04 -17.16
N ALA A 524 -38.77 0.14 -16.12
CA ALA A 524 -38.42 0.90 -14.93
C ALA A 524 -38.80 0.11 -13.67
N LYS A 525 -37.99 0.26 -12.61
CA LYS A 525 -38.23 -0.39 -11.30
C LYS A 525 -38.04 0.65 -10.21
N THR A 526 -39.08 0.90 -9.43
CA THR A 526 -39.01 1.81 -8.27
C THR A 526 -38.76 1.04 -6.98
N LEU A 527 -37.83 1.54 -6.16
CA LEU A 527 -37.48 1.01 -4.85
C LEU A 527 -37.14 2.16 -3.91
N ARG A 528 -36.91 1.90 -2.63
CA ARG A 528 -36.46 2.93 -1.70
C ARG A 528 -34.96 3.16 -1.86
N ALA A 529 -34.53 4.40 -1.95
CA ALA A 529 -33.11 4.75 -2.09
C ALA A 529 -32.25 4.18 -0.94
N VAL A 530 -32.79 4.19 0.30
CA VAL A 530 -32.13 3.66 1.48
C VAL A 530 -31.89 2.14 1.41
N ASP A 531 -32.78 1.40 0.74
CA ASP A 531 -32.63 -0.06 0.62
C ASP A 531 -31.53 -0.42 -0.40
N LEU A 532 -31.46 0.31 -1.52
CA LEU A 532 -30.33 0.18 -2.45
C LEU A 532 -29.01 0.58 -1.80
N TRP A 533 -29.00 1.69 -1.06
CA TRP A 533 -27.84 2.15 -0.32
C TRP A 533 -27.33 1.10 0.69
N ARG A 534 -28.22 0.48 1.44
CA ARG A 534 -27.87 -0.61 2.35
C ARG A 534 -27.27 -1.79 1.60
N LYS A 535 -27.84 -2.17 0.45
CA LYS A 535 -27.29 -3.23 -0.40
C LYS A 535 -25.90 -2.88 -0.90
N MET A 536 -25.66 -1.63 -1.35
CA MET A 536 -24.35 -1.14 -1.77
C MET A 536 -23.32 -1.27 -0.63
N LEU A 537 -23.66 -0.79 0.56
CA LEU A 537 -22.77 -0.88 1.73
C LEU A 537 -22.52 -2.33 2.18
N THR A 538 -23.53 -3.19 2.10
CA THR A 538 -23.39 -4.61 2.43
C THR A 538 -22.41 -5.28 1.47
N MET A 539 -22.55 -5.05 0.16
CA MET A 539 -21.65 -5.64 -0.83
C MET A 539 -20.22 -5.09 -0.71
N LEU A 540 -20.09 -3.80 -0.47
CA LEU A 540 -18.80 -3.18 -0.20
C LEU A 540 -18.12 -3.79 1.02
N PHE A 541 -18.87 -4.06 2.08
CA PHE A 541 -18.33 -4.69 3.29
C PHE A 541 -17.94 -6.15 3.06
N GLU A 542 -18.79 -6.92 2.35
CA GLU A 542 -18.57 -8.35 2.12
C GLU A 542 -17.45 -8.63 1.11
N THR A 543 -17.34 -7.82 0.06
CA THR A 543 -16.47 -8.11 -1.09
C THR A 543 -15.40 -7.05 -1.35
N GLY A 544 -15.39 -5.95 -0.59
CA GLY A 544 -14.56 -4.78 -0.87
C GLY A 544 -15.03 -3.95 -2.08
N HIS A 545 -16.12 -4.32 -2.74
CA HIS A 545 -16.63 -3.72 -3.98
C HIS A 545 -18.17 -3.70 -4.00
N PRO A 546 -18.78 -2.87 -4.88
CA PRO A 546 -18.20 -1.77 -5.66
C PRO A 546 -17.78 -0.58 -4.79
N TRP A 547 -16.73 0.15 -5.17
CA TRP A 547 -16.33 1.40 -4.50
C TRP A 547 -17.39 2.49 -4.70
N LEU A 548 -17.36 3.51 -3.84
CA LEU A 548 -18.33 4.62 -3.89
C LEU A 548 -17.65 5.87 -4.44
N THR A 549 -18.19 6.39 -5.53
CA THR A 549 -17.70 7.59 -6.22
C THR A 549 -18.87 8.49 -6.60
N TRP A 550 -18.69 9.81 -6.60
CA TRP A 550 -19.77 10.79 -6.72
C TRP A 550 -19.69 11.59 -8.02
N LYS A 551 -20.62 11.32 -8.93
CA LYS A 551 -20.73 11.90 -10.27
C LYS A 551 -20.68 13.41 -10.26
N ASP A 552 -21.53 14.05 -9.45
CA ASP A 552 -21.70 15.49 -9.46
C ASP A 552 -20.47 16.23 -8.93
N ALA A 553 -19.85 15.73 -7.85
CA ALA A 553 -18.61 16.30 -7.35
C ALA A 553 -17.46 16.23 -8.39
N CYS A 554 -17.39 15.14 -9.15
CA CYS A 554 -16.41 14.99 -10.24
C CYS A 554 -16.68 15.96 -11.37
N ASN A 555 -17.93 16.14 -11.79
CA ASN A 555 -18.31 16.95 -12.95
C ASN A 555 -18.38 18.43 -12.64
N LEU A 556 -19.08 18.83 -11.56
CA LEU A 556 -19.28 20.23 -11.20
C LEU A 556 -17.97 20.93 -10.80
N ARG A 557 -16.97 20.16 -10.40
CA ARG A 557 -15.64 20.65 -10.07
C ARG A 557 -14.58 20.29 -11.12
N SER A 558 -14.98 19.80 -12.30
CA SER A 558 -14.07 19.56 -13.41
C SER A 558 -13.71 20.85 -14.11
N PRO A 559 -12.44 21.14 -14.36
CA PRO A 559 -12.06 22.31 -15.18
C PRO A 559 -12.54 22.23 -16.62
N GLN A 560 -12.87 21.02 -17.11
CA GLN A 560 -13.16 20.71 -18.51
C GLN A 560 -14.66 20.55 -18.82
N GLN A 561 -15.55 21.17 -18.04
CA GLN A 561 -17.01 21.06 -18.20
C GLN A 561 -17.53 21.42 -19.61
N HIS A 562 -16.81 22.28 -20.33
CA HIS A 562 -17.20 22.82 -21.66
C HIS A 562 -16.95 21.85 -22.82
N VAL A 563 -16.09 20.83 -22.64
CA VAL A 563 -15.72 19.87 -23.68
C VAL A 563 -16.33 18.49 -23.51
N GLY A 564 -16.79 18.16 -22.32
CA GLY A 564 -17.38 16.84 -22.07
C GLY A 564 -17.71 16.57 -20.60
N ARG A 565 -18.13 15.34 -20.31
CA ARG A 565 -18.46 14.87 -18.96
C ARG A 565 -17.46 13.84 -18.47
N VAL A 566 -17.28 13.81 -17.17
CA VAL A 566 -16.56 12.74 -16.46
C VAL A 566 -17.57 11.63 -16.19
N HIS A 567 -17.40 10.49 -16.86
CA HIS A 567 -18.35 9.38 -16.79
C HIS A 567 -17.88 8.26 -15.84
N SER A 568 -16.60 8.24 -15.52
CA SER A 568 -16.00 7.27 -14.62
C SER A 568 -14.72 7.83 -14.01
N SER A 569 -14.08 7.02 -13.19
CA SER A 569 -12.70 7.21 -12.80
C SER A 569 -11.83 6.06 -13.34
N ASN A 570 -10.53 6.06 -13.04
CA ASN A 570 -9.61 4.98 -13.41
C ASN A 570 -9.71 3.77 -12.46
N LEU A 571 -8.76 2.87 -12.58
CA LEU A 571 -8.64 1.69 -11.73
C LEU A 571 -8.51 2.01 -10.23
N CYS A 572 -7.87 3.13 -9.89
CA CYS A 572 -7.55 3.50 -8.50
C CYS A 572 -8.33 4.71 -7.98
N THR A 573 -9.31 5.19 -8.74
CA THR A 573 -10.29 6.24 -8.39
C THR A 573 -9.75 7.66 -8.20
N GLU A 574 -8.48 7.94 -8.55
CA GLU A 574 -7.90 9.31 -8.47
C GLU A 574 -8.10 10.15 -9.72
N ILE A 575 -8.38 9.56 -10.88
CA ILE A 575 -8.49 10.25 -12.16
C ILE A 575 -9.95 10.59 -12.48
N THR A 576 -10.23 11.85 -12.75
CA THR A 576 -11.57 12.33 -13.11
C THR A 576 -11.47 13.22 -14.36
N LEU A 577 -11.43 12.56 -15.51
CA LEU A 577 -11.28 13.20 -16.84
C LEU A 577 -12.50 12.90 -17.70
N ASN A 578 -12.82 13.82 -18.62
CA ASN A 578 -13.91 13.64 -19.58
C ASN A 578 -13.60 12.57 -20.62
N THR A 579 -14.61 11.82 -21.00
CA THR A 579 -14.57 10.79 -22.05
C THR A 579 -15.66 11.01 -23.07
N SER A 580 -15.48 10.48 -24.29
CA SER A 580 -16.50 10.45 -25.33
C SER A 580 -16.32 9.22 -26.23
N ASP A 581 -17.16 9.09 -27.26
CA ASP A 581 -17.03 8.00 -28.25
C ASP A 581 -15.70 8.05 -29.01
N ASP A 582 -15.11 9.24 -29.16
CA ASP A 582 -13.88 9.49 -29.90
C ASP A 582 -12.64 9.77 -29.01
N GLU A 583 -12.82 9.85 -27.71
CA GLU A 583 -11.77 10.22 -26.77
C GLU A 583 -11.69 9.22 -25.60
N ILE A 584 -10.57 8.51 -25.52
CA ILE A 584 -10.16 7.77 -24.32
C ILE A 584 -9.29 8.69 -23.50
N ALA A 585 -9.73 9.02 -22.29
CA ALA A 585 -8.95 9.88 -21.41
C ALA A 585 -7.68 9.18 -20.93
N VAL A 586 -6.60 9.94 -20.87
CA VAL A 586 -5.26 9.44 -20.47
C VAL A 586 -4.71 10.32 -19.35
N CYS A 587 -4.10 9.75 -18.33
CA CYS A 587 -3.40 10.51 -17.32
C CYS A 587 -1.99 9.98 -17.05
N ASN A 588 -1.07 10.94 -16.84
CA ASN A 588 0.33 10.70 -16.52
C ASN A 588 0.55 11.05 -15.05
N LEU A 589 1.06 10.10 -14.28
CA LEU A 589 1.15 10.22 -12.83
C LEU A 589 2.59 10.29 -12.32
N GLY A 590 2.74 11.03 -11.23
CA GLY A 590 3.94 11.07 -10.42
C GLY A 590 3.63 11.62 -9.03
N SER A 591 4.49 11.39 -8.07
CA SER A 591 4.25 11.78 -6.69
C SER A 591 5.48 12.40 -6.03
N VAL A 592 5.27 13.51 -5.33
CA VAL A 592 6.26 14.17 -4.50
C VAL A 592 6.45 13.37 -3.21
N ASN A 593 7.69 13.12 -2.82
CA ASN A 593 8.01 12.59 -1.50
C ASN A 593 8.00 13.71 -0.46
N LEU A 594 6.91 13.85 0.25
CA LEU A 594 6.75 14.91 1.26
C LEU A 594 7.81 14.83 2.37
N ALA A 595 8.21 13.62 2.78
CA ALA A 595 9.17 13.44 3.87
C ALA A 595 10.52 14.09 3.58
N ASN A 596 10.97 14.08 2.31
CA ASN A 596 12.19 14.75 1.89
C ASN A 596 12.08 16.28 1.82
N HIS A 597 10.87 16.83 1.96
CA HIS A 597 10.60 18.27 1.91
C HIS A 597 10.31 18.85 3.29
N LEU A 598 10.68 18.14 4.37
CA LEU A 598 10.68 18.68 5.73
C LEU A 598 12.07 19.18 6.12
N LYS A 599 12.11 20.39 6.67
CA LYS A 599 13.31 21.00 7.22
C LYS A 599 12.95 21.68 8.54
N GLU A 600 13.68 21.36 9.60
CA GLU A 600 13.50 21.98 10.92
C GLU A 600 12.05 21.96 11.45
N GLY A 601 11.31 20.89 11.17
CA GLY A 601 9.94 20.72 11.64
C GLY A 601 8.87 21.47 10.82
N ALA A 602 9.19 21.93 9.62
CA ALA A 602 8.27 22.58 8.69
C ALA A 602 8.54 22.15 7.24
N LEU A 603 7.62 22.45 6.31
CA LEU A 603 7.84 22.25 4.89
C LEU A 603 8.89 23.23 4.34
N ASP A 604 9.90 22.70 3.65
CA ASP A 604 10.87 23.49 2.86
C ASP A 604 10.18 23.95 1.57
N GLN A 605 9.63 25.16 1.64
CA GLN A 605 8.82 25.72 0.54
C GLN A 605 9.62 25.93 -0.74
N GLU A 606 10.89 26.34 -0.65
CA GLU A 606 11.74 26.57 -1.82
C GLU A 606 12.08 25.24 -2.52
N LYS A 607 12.46 24.22 -1.75
CA LYS A 607 12.72 22.89 -2.27
C LYS A 607 11.46 22.30 -2.90
N LEU A 608 10.31 22.41 -2.21
CA LEU A 608 9.03 21.93 -2.70
C LEU A 608 8.61 22.62 -4.00
N ALA A 609 8.73 23.94 -4.09
CA ALA A 609 8.44 24.71 -5.29
C ALA A 609 9.28 24.25 -6.48
N ARG A 610 10.60 24.07 -6.28
CA ARG A 610 11.50 23.55 -7.32
C ARG A 610 11.10 22.13 -7.75
N THR A 611 10.88 21.24 -6.79
CA THR A 611 10.47 19.86 -7.06
C THR A 611 9.18 19.81 -7.88
N VAL A 612 8.15 20.54 -7.47
CA VAL A 612 6.85 20.58 -8.16
C VAL A 612 7.01 21.10 -9.59
N ARG A 613 7.79 22.18 -9.80
CA ARG A 613 8.01 22.76 -11.13
C ARG A 613 8.69 21.76 -12.08
N VAL A 614 9.75 21.09 -11.63
CA VAL A 614 10.46 20.09 -12.44
C VAL A 614 9.58 18.88 -12.69
N ALA A 615 8.84 18.41 -11.68
CA ALA A 615 7.91 17.29 -11.80
C ALA A 615 6.79 17.58 -12.84
N MET A 616 6.21 18.77 -12.82
CA MET A 616 5.19 19.17 -13.80
C MET A 616 5.74 19.18 -15.22
N ARG A 617 6.99 19.61 -15.43
CA ARG A 617 7.66 19.54 -16.73
C ARG A 617 7.88 18.11 -17.19
N MET A 618 8.34 17.23 -16.28
CA MET A 618 8.50 15.80 -16.57
C MET A 618 7.17 15.16 -16.98
N LEU A 619 6.08 15.47 -16.26
CA LEU A 619 4.75 14.95 -16.56
C LEU A 619 4.17 15.48 -17.87
N ASP A 620 4.39 16.76 -18.21
CA ASP A 620 3.97 17.33 -19.51
C ASP A 620 4.74 16.68 -20.66
N ASN A 621 6.06 16.42 -20.47
CA ASN A 621 6.88 15.76 -21.49
C ASN A 621 6.41 14.33 -21.80
N VAL A 622 5.87 13.62 -20.81
CA VAL A 622 5.30 12.27 -21.02
C VAL A 622 4.24 12.30 -22.11
N ILE A 623 3.40 13.35 -22.19
CA ILE A 623 2.30 13.44 -23.15
C ILE A 623 2.81 13.35 -24.61
N ASP A 624 3.90 14.03 -24.89
CA ASP A 624 4.47 14.12 -26.25
C ASP A 624 5.39 12.91 -26.58
N LEU A 625 5.90 12.23 -25.57
CA LEU A 625 6.84 11.11 -25.70
C LEU A 625 6.14 9.74 -25.63
N ASN A 626 4.90 9.70 -25.13
CA ASN A 626 4.17 8.47 -24.91
C ASN A 626 3.84 7.75 -26.22
N PHE A 627 4.08 6.44 -26.25
CA PHE A 627 3.56 5.59 -27.31
C PHE A 627 2.06 5.32 -27.06
N TYR A 628 1.22 5.61 -28.04
CA TYR A 628 -0.21 5.41 -27.99
C TYR A 628 -0.64 4.24 -28.89
N PRO A 629 -1.00 3.08 -28.32
CA PRO A 629 -1.48 1.93 -29.10
C PRO A 629 -2.88 2.16 -29.67
N VAL A 630 -3.62 3.18 -29.17
CA VAL A 630 -5.00 3.52 -29.58
C VAL A 630 -5.08 5.01 -29.91
N GLU A 631 -5.56 5.36 -31.11
CA GLU A 631 -5.59 6.74 -31.58
C GLU A 631 -6.53 7.64 -30.77
N LYS A 632 -7.67 7.12 -30.26
CA LYS A 632 -8.57 7.87 -29.37
C LYS A 632 -7.86 8.36 -28.11
N ALA A 633 -6.93 7.58 -27.56
CA ALA A 633 -6.12 7.94 -26.40
C ALA A 633 -5.11 9.05 -26.77
N ARG A 634 -4.49 8.97 -27.95
CA ARG A 634 -3.58 9.99 -28.45
C ARG A 634 -4.32 11.32 -28.67
N THR A 635 -5.48 11.29 -29.32
CA THR A 635 -6.30 12.46 -29.60
C THR A 635 -6.68 13.19 -28.31
N ALA A 636 -7.23 12.47 -27.32
CA ALA A 636 -7.62 13.03 -26.03
C ALA A 636 -6.43 13.65 -25.29
N ASN A 637 -5.31 12.90 -25.20
CA ASN A 637 -4.16 13.33 -24.41
C ASN A 637 -3.46 14.57 -25.01
N LEU A 638 -3.31 14.65 -26.32
CA LEU A 638 -2.75 15.82 -26.98
C LEU A 638 -3.68 17.04 -26.97
N ARG A 639 -5.02 16.81 -27.01
CA ARG A 639 -6.01 17.88 -26.98
C ARG A 639 -6.16 18.52 -25.60
N HIS A 640 -6.15 17.72 -24.54
CA HIS A 640 -6.44 18.19 -23.18
C HIS A 640 -5.20 18.28 -22.30
N ARG A 641 -4.16 17.52 -22.55
CA ARG A 641 -2.87 17.50 -21.84
C ARG A 641 -3.01 17.37 -20.31
N PRO A 642 -3.81 16.43 -19.78
CA PRO A 642 -3.95 16.27 -18.34
C PRO A 642 -2.73 15.57 -17.74
N VAL A 643 -2.35 15.97 -16.53
CA VAL A 643 -1.36 15.29 -15.69
C VAL A 643 -1.91 15.11 -14.28
N GLY A 644 -1.31 14.23 -13.50
CA GLY A 644 -1.72 13.95 -12.13
C GLY A 644 -0.51 13.92 -11.20
N LEU A 645 -0.15 15.08 -10.65
CA LEU A 645 0.85 15.16 -9.60
C LEU A 645 0.19 14.88 -8.25
N GLY A 646 0.72 13.91 -7.52
CA GLY A 646 0.29 13.53 -6.18
C GLY A 646 1.39 13.61 -5.14
N VAL A 647 1.17 12.93 -4.01
CA VAL A 647 2.09 12.89 -2.87
C VAL A 647 2.27 11.47 -2.35
N MET A 648 3.37 11.23 -1.65
CA MET A 648 3.65 10.04 -0.84
C MET A 648 4.48 10.43 0.39
N GLY A 649 4.57 9.55 1.37
CA GLY A 649 5.30 9.85 2.61
C GLY A 649 4.54 10.77 3.56
N PHE A 650 3.21 10.88 3.44
CA PHE A 650 2.42 11.73 4.33
C PHE A 650 2.48 11.27 5.79
N GLN A 651 2.37 9.96 6.04
CA GLN A 651 2.48 9.41 7.38
C GLN A 651 3.89 9.59 7.97
N ASP A 652 4.94 9.48 7.14
CA ASP A 652 6.32 9.74 7.58
C ASP A 652 6.48 11.17 8.05
N CYS A 653 5.87 12.14 7.34
CA CYS A 653 5.83 13.53 7.79
C CYS A 653 5.17 13.66 9.16
N LEU A 654 4.04 12.99 9.37
CA LEU A 654 3.35 13.04 10.66
C LEU A 654 4.21 12.47 11.79
N HIS A 655 4.93 11.36 11.55
CA HIS A 655 5.88 10.81 12.52
C HIS A 655 7.03 11.80 12.82
N LEU A 656 7.64 12.39 11.78
CA LEU A 656 8.71 13.37 11.93
C LEU A 656 8.26 14.64 12.67
N LEU A 657 7.04 15.10 12.40
CA LEU A 657 6.42 16.25 13.06
C LEU A 657 5.79 15.93 14.42
N ARG A 658 5.81 14.66 14.84
CA ARG A 658 5.18 14.18 16.08
C ARG A 658 3.66 14.43 16.14
N LEU A 659 2.98 14.31 15.02
CA LEU A 659 1.54 14.51 14.89
C LEU A 659 0.82 13.16 14.78
N PRO A 660 -0.09 12.81 15.73
CA PRO A 660 -0.96 11.66 15.55
C PRO A 660 -1.86 11.87 14.31
N TYR A 661 -2.05 10.83 13.50
CA TYR A 661 -2.90 10.91 12.30
C TYR A 661 -4.34 11.32 12.64
N GLY A 662 -4.91 10.76 13.71
CA GLY A 662 -6.23 11.08 14.22
C GLY A 662 -6.25 12.39 15.01
N SER A 663 -5.81 13.50 14.42
CA SER A 663 -5.76 14.80 15.08
C SER A 663 -6.07 15.97 14.14
N GLN A 664 -6.56 17.06 14.72
CA GLN A 664 -6.79 18.30 13.97
C GLN A 664 -5.50 18.88 13.39
N ALA A 665 -4.36 18.65 14.04
CA ALA A 665 -3.05 19.09 13.55
C ALA A 665 -2.64 18.34 12.27
N ALA A 666 -2.89 17.02 12.20
CA ALA A 666 -2.66 16.24 10.98
C ALA A 666 -3.59 16.68 9.83
N VAL A 667 -4.85 16.98 10.13
CA VAL A 667 -5.80 17.57 9.16
C VAL A 667 -5.31 18.93 8.66
N GLY A 668 -4.76 19.76 9.55
CA GLY A 668 -4.15 21.05 9.20
C GLY A 668 -2.93 20.89 8.31
N PHE A 669 -2.07 19.91 8.57
CA PHE A 669 -0.90 19.61 7.74
C PHE A 669 -1.29 19.05 6.36
N ALA A 670 -2.36 18.24 6.29
CA ALA A 670 -2.91 17.77 5.02
C ALA A 670 -3.40 18.92 4.13
N ASP A 671 -4.03 19.91 4.72
CA ASP A 671 -4.49 21.14 4.05
C ASP A 671 -3.31 21.97 3.55
N GLU A 672 -2.37 22.30 4.44
CA GLU A 672 -1.21 23.13 4.16
C GLU A 672 -0.30 22.56 3.07
N SER A 673 0.06 21.28 3.20
CA SER A 673 0.94 20.62 2.24
C SER A 673 0.32 20.56 0.85
N MET A 674 -1.00 20.29 0.76
CA MET A 674 -1.67 20.23 -0.53
C MET A 674 -1.91 21.60 -1.15
N GLU A 675 -2.17 22.64 -0.34
CA GLU A 675 -2.27 24.02 -0.82
C GLU A 675 -0.97 24.48 -1.48
N LEU A 676 0.18 24.23 -0.83
CA LEU A 676 1.51 24.58 -1.37
C LEU A 676 1.79 23.86 -2.69
N ILE A 677 1.51 22.55 -2.76
CA ILE A 677 1.72 21.78 -3.98
C ILE A 677 0.81 22.28 -5.10
N ALA A 678 -0.45 22.53 -4.81
CA ALA A 678 -1.42 23.05 -5.79
C ALA A 678 -0.99 24.41 -6.34
N TYR A 679 -0.57 25.30 -5.46
CA TYR A 679 -0.09 26.63 -5.83
C TYR A 679 1.07 26.54 -6.83
N HIS A 680 2.09 25.75 -6.52
CA HIS A 680 3.28 25.62 -7.37
C HIS A 680 3.00 24.79 -8.64
N ALA A 681 2.11 23.80 -8.59
CA ALA A 681 1.73 23.02 -9.77
C ALA A 681 0.98 23.89 -10.82
N TYR A 682 0.05 24.71 -10.35
CA TYR A 682 -0.69 25.61 -11.27
C TYR A 682 0.21 26.71 -11.81
N LEU A 683 1.11 27.28 -10.99
CA LEU A 683 2.14 28.19 -11.49
C LEU A 683 3.02 27.53 -12.55
N ALA A 684 3.53 26.32 -12.28
CA ALA A 684 4.37 25.58 -13.23
C ALA A 684 3.64 25.30 -14.55
N SER A 685 2.35 24.97 -14.51
CA SER A 685 1.56 24.79 -15.73
C SER A 685 1.38 26.10 -16.52
N THR A 686 1.29 27.26 -15.85
CA THR A 686 1.29 28.57 -16.54
C THR A 686 2.66 28.92 -17.13
N GLU A 687 3.76 28.56 -16.46
CA GLU A 687 5.12 28.73 -16.97
C GLU A 687 5.34 27.87 -18.23
N LEU A 688 4.86 26.64 -18.22
CA LEU A 688 4.89 25.77 -19.39
C LEU A 688 4.00 26.31 -20.52
N ALA A 689 2.84 26.89 -20.20
CA ALA A 689 1.98 27.54 -21.19
C ALA A 689 2.65 28.76 -21.84
N GLU A 690 3.35 29.59 -21.07
CA GLU A 690 4.14 30.71 -21.57
C GLU A 690 5.23 30.26 -22.56
N MET A 691 5.90 29.11 -22.27
CA MET A 691 6.99 28.58 -23.10
C MET A 691 6.49 27.81 -24.32
N ARG A 692 5.40 27.02 -24.19
CA ARG A 692 4.99 25.99 -25.14
C ARG A 692 3.56 26.15 -25.66
N GLY A 693 2.83 27.22 -25.22
CA GLY A 693 1.42 27.45 -25.51
C GLY A 693 0.46 26.66 -24.61
N CYS A 694 -0.77 27.13 -24.54
CA CYS A 694 -1.87 26.48 -23.82
C CYS A 694 -2.21 25.10 -24.38
N TYR A 695 -2.89 24.28 -23.60
CA TYR A 695 -3.51 23.09 -24.15
C TYR A 695 -4.65 23.47 -25.12
N PRO A 696 -4.88 22.71 -26.22
CA PRO A 696 -5.78 23.12 -27.30
C PRO A 696 -7.22 23.43 -26.89
N SER A 697 -7.75 22.76 -25.86
CA SER A 697 -9.13 22.97 -25.35
C SER A 697 -9.21 23.89 -24.14
N PHE A 698 -8.30 24.85 -24.00
CA PHE A 698 -8.26 25.77 -22.86
C PHE A 698 -9.46 26.73 -22.83
N GLU A 699 -9.83 27.30 -23.97
CA GLU A 699 -10.92 28.28 -24.07
C GLU A 699 -12.26 27.70 -23.66
N GLY A 700 -12.98 28.38 -22.79
CA GLY A 700 -14.24 27.90 -22.19
C GLY A 700 -14.07 27.07 -20.94
N SER A 701 -12.84 26.68 -20.57
CA SER A 701 -12.56 25.96 -19.32
C SER A 701 -12.81 26.82 -18.08
N LEU A 702 -12.95 26.18 -16.91
CA LEU A 702 -13.01 26.94 -15.65
C LEU A 702 -11.74 27.79 -15.45
N TRP A 703 -10.58 27.32 -15.91
CA TRP A 703 -9.34 28.09 -15.89
C TRP A 703 -9.47 29.39 -16.66
N SER A 704 -10.01 29.34 -17.87
CA SER A 704 -10.19 30.54 -18.73
C SER A 704 -11.22 31.52 -18.13
N GLN A 705 -12.11 31.03 -17.28
CA GLN A 705 -13.08 31.82 -16.53
C GLN A 705 -12.52 32.36 -15.20
N GLY A 706 -11.27 32.02 -14.84
CA GLY A 706 -10.64 32.43 -13.59
C GLY A 706 -11.12 31.65 -12.35
N ILE A 707 -11.80 30.50 -12.56
CA ILE A 707 -12.33 29.64 -11.51
C ILE A 707 -11.31 28.55 -11.21
N LEU A 708 -10.69 28.63 -10.05
CA LEU A 708 -9.73 27.63 -9.57
C LEU A 708 -10.44 26.45 -8.86
N PRO A 709 -9.75 25.32 -8.57
CA PRO A 709 -10.37 24.18 -7.89
C PRO A 709 -11.01 24.53 -6.54
N GLN A 710 -10.40 25.40 -5.73
CA GLN A 710 -10.98 25.88 -4.47
C GLN A 710 -12.26 26.70 -4.68
N ASP A 711 -12.35 27.50 -5.79
CA ASP A 711 -13.56 28.26 -6.12
C ASP A 711 -14.67 27.32 -6.60
N SER A 712 -14.33 26.24 -7.29
CA SER A 712 -15.29 25.25 -7.80
C SER A 712 -16.13 24.57 -6.70
N VAL A 713 -15.69 24.67 -5.43
CA VAL A 713 -16.48 24.23 -4.28
C VAL A 713 -17.80 24.97 -4.22
N GLU A 714 -17.86 26.25 -4.62
CA GLU A 714 -19.09 27.02 -4.63
C GLU A 714 -20.07 26.54 -5.73
N LEU A 715 -19.54 26.05 -6.86
CA LEU A 715 -20.39 25.43 -7.89
C LEU A 715 -21.09 24.19 -7.35
N LEU A 716 -20.37 23.36 -6.62
CA LEU A 716 -20.94 22.18 -5.98
C LEU A 716 -21.92 22.55 -4.85
N ALA A 717 -21.60 23.57 -4.05
CA ALA A 717 -22.48 24.08 -2.98
C ALA A 717 -23.82 24.59 -3.53
N ALA A 718 -23.80 25.32 -4.63
CA ALA A 718 -24.98 25.84 -5.29
C ALA A 718 -25.91 24.72 -5.77
N GLU A 719 -25.38 23.61 -6.23
CA GLU A 719 -26.15 22.47 -6.72
C GLU A 719 -26.67 21.56 -5.60
N ARG A 720 -25.92 21.39 -4.49
CA ARG A 720 -26.27 20.52 -3.36
C ARG A 720 -27.23 21.11 -2.32
N GLN A 721 -27.53 22.42 -2.39
CA GLN A 721 -28.54 23.07 -1.57
C GLN A 721 -28.47 22.77 -0.06
N GLY A 722 -27.29 22.93 0.53
CA GLY A 722 -27.07 22.72 1.97
C GLY A 722 -26.46 21.37 2.36
N TYR A 723 -26.36 20.41 1.47
CA TYR A 723 -25.67 19.13 1.70
C TYR A 723 -24.15 19.19 1.42
N LEU A 724 -23.49 20.29 1.81
CA LEU A 724 -22.05 20.44 1.63
C LEU A 724 -21.44 21.20 2.80
N GLU A 725 -20.50 20.56 3.48
CA GLU A 725 -19.72 21.10 4.57
C GLU A 725 -18.23 20.95 4.29
N VAL A 726 -17.67 21.85 3.50
CA VAL A 726 -16.27 21.90 3.11
C VAL A 726 -15.62 23.15 3.69
N ASP A 727 -14.43 23.01 4.24
CA ASP A 727 -13.59 24.15 4.64
C ASP A 727 -13.18 24.98 3.43
N ARG A 728 -13.25 26.29 3.54
CA ARG A 728 -12.96 27.24 2.46
C ARG A 728 -11.76 28.14 2.79
N SER A 729 -11.05 27.85 3.85
CA SER A 729 -9.87 28.63 4.24
C SER A 729 -8.72 28.44 3.23
N SER A 730 -7.94 29.49 3.05
CA SER A 730 -6.72 29.53 2.25
C SER A 730 -5.65 30.30 3.04
N ARG A 731 -4.41 29.87 2.93
CA ARG A 731 -3.26 30.52 3.58
C ARG A 731 -2.46 31.39 2.60
N LEU A 732 -2.48 31.02 1.29
CA LEU A 732 -1.66 31.67 0.29
C LEU A 732 -2.45 32.74 -0.47
N ASP A 733 -1.73 33.74 -0.99
CA ASP A 733 -2.28 34.70 -1.95
C ASP A 733 -2.28 34.07 -3.36
N TRP A 734 -3.46 33.74 -3.85
CA TRP A 734 -3.67 33.13 -5.16
C TRP A 734 -3.72 34.14 -6.32
N THR A 735 -3.61 35.44 -6.05
CA THR A 735 -3.61 36.50 -7.07
C THR A 735 -2.56 36.25 -8.15
N PRO A 736 -1.28 35.93 -7.82
CA PRO A 736 -0.27 35.68 -8.85
C PRO A 736 -0.62 34.52 -9.81
N VAL A 737 -1.23 33.46 -9.27
CA VAL A 737 -1.67 32.31 -10.09
C VAL A 737 -2.78 32.75 -11.07
N ARG A 738 -3.77 33.48 -10.58
CA ARG A 738 -4.89 33.99 -11.41
C ARG A 738 -4.42 34.94 -12.52
N GLU A 739 -3.52 35.85 -12.20
CA GLU A 739 -2.93 36.79 -13.17
C GLU A 739 -2.16 36.07 -14.27
N ARG A 740 -1.38 35.04 -13.89
CA ARG A 740 -0.65 34.26 -14.88
C ARG A 740 -1.57 33.41 -15.74
N ILE A 741 -2.61 32.78 -15.18
CA ILE A 741 -3.62 32.05 -15.97
C ILE A 741 -4.31 32.99 -16.97
N ALA A 742 -4.71 34.18 -16.54
CA ALA A 742 -5.36 35.17 -17.40
C ALA A 742 -4.45 35.65 -18.55
N ARG A 743 -3.13 35.67 -18.30
CA ARG A 743 -2.15 36.18 -19.29
C ARG A 743 -1.64 35.10 -20.24
N PHE A 744 -1.35 33.91 -19.73
CA PHE A 744 -0.64 32.84 -20.45
C PHE A 744 -1.49 31.58 -20.64
N GLY A 745 -2.61 31.46 -19.92
CA GLY A 745 -3.40 30.23 -19.85
C GLY A 745 -2.74 29.13 -19.06
N MET A 746 -3.19 27.89 -19.26
CA MET A 746 -2.66 26.67 -18.67
C MET A 746 -2.09 25.75 -19.74
N ARG A 747 -0.98 25.06 -19.46
CA ARG A 747 -0.42 24.01 -20.33
C ARG A 747 -1.21 22.70 -20.21
N ASN A 748 -1.76 22.44 -19.02
CA ASN A 748 -2.40 21.19 -18.66
C ASN A 748 -3.86 21.47 -18.25
N SER A 749 -4.80 20.67 -18.73
CA SER A 749 -6.21 20.80 -18.34
C SER A 749 -6.45 20.41 -16.88
N ASN A 750 -5.68 19.45 -16.40
CA ASN A 750 -5.68 18.98 -15.03
C ASN A 750 -4.22 18.79 -14.58
N CYS A 751 -3.92 19.06 -13.30
CA CYS A 751 -2.57 19.04 -12.76
C CYS A 751 -2.40 18.07 -11.60
N LEU A 752 -3.43 17.82 -10.78
CA LEU A 752 -3.30 17.17 -9.49
C LEU A 752 -4.22 15.96 -9.35
N ALA A 753 -3.63 14.84 -8.98
CA ALA A 753 -4.31 13.61 -8.59
C ALA A 753 -3.45 12.84 -7.59
N ILE A 754 -4.04 12.31 -6.51
CA ILE A 754 -3.30 11.52 -5.51
C ILE A 754 -3.52 10.04 -5.78
N ALA A 755 -2.52 9.41 -6.38
CA ALA A 755 -2.47 7.98 -6.65
C ALA A 755 -2.06 7.16 -5.40
N PRO A 756 -2.32 5.83 -5.36
CA PRO A 756 -1.97 4.99 -4.21
C PRO A 756 -0.47 4.83 -3.94
N THR A 757 0.38 5.00 -4.93
CA THR A 757 1.87 4.93 -4.89
C THR A 757 2.47 3.64 -4.32
N ALA A 758 1.72 2.54 -4.27
CA ALA A 758 2.11 1.33 -3.54
C ALA A 758 3.49 0.76 -3.93
N THR A 759 3.90 0.85 -5.22
CA THR A 759 5.21 0.35 -5.66
C THR A 759 6.28 1.43 -5.57
N ILE A 760 6.02 2.65 -6.05
CA ILE A 760 7.04 3.71 -6.07
C ILE A 760 7.42 4.18 -4.66
N ALA A 761 6.48 4.15 -3.71
CA ALA A 761 6.78 4.42 -2.30
C ALA A 761 7.71 3.33 -1.70
N ASN A 762 7.53 2.06 -2.08
CA ASN A 762 8.43 0.97 -1.67
C ASN A 762 9.85 1.14 -2.21
N ILE A 763 9.99 1.60 -3.47
CA ILE A 763 11.30 1.86 -4.07
C ILE A 763 12.10 2.85 -3.24
N ILE A 764 11.47 3.90 -2.77
CA ILE A 764 12.13 4.98 -2.02
C ILE A 764 12.03 4.83 -0.49
N GLY A 765 11.33 3.83 0.00
CA GLY A 765 11.27 3.49 1.43
C GLY A 765 10.45 4.47 2.28
N VAL A 766 9.31 4.96 1.76
CA VAL A 766 8.38 5.83 2.50
C VAL A 766 6.97 5.22 2.55
N SER A 767 6.11 5.76 3.40
CA SER A 767 4.70 5.40 3.44
C SER A 767 4.00 5.72 2.10
N ALA A 768 3.11 4.82 1.68
CA ALA A 768 2.40 4.98 0.42
C ALA A 768 1.41 6.15 0.52
N SER A 769 1.42 7.04 -0.47
CA SER A 769 0.40 8.07 -0.67
C SER A 769 0.08 8.87 0.61
N ILE A 770 -1.19 8.87 0.97
CA ILE A 770 -1.78 9.51 2.15
C ILE A 770 -2.17 8.50 3.24
N GLU A 771 -1.71 7.26 3.12
CA GLU A 771 -2.12 6.15 3.97
C GLU A 771 -1.59 6.28 5.40
N PRO A 772 -2.40 5.94 6.42
CA PRO A 772 -1.89 5.73 7.77
C PRO A 772 -1.07 4.43 7.85
N THR A 773 -0.25 4.31 8.90
CA THR A 773 0.50 3.08 9.18
C THR A 773 -0.43 1.88 9.27
N TYR A 774 -0.27 0.89 8.38
CA TYR A 774 -1.11 -0.31 8.38
C TYR A 774 -0.89 -1.18 9.63
N LYS A 775 0.37 -1.52 9.90
CA LYS A 775 0.85 -2.21 11.12
C LYS A 775 2.27 -1.75 11.43
N ASN A 776 2.66 -1.79 12.70
CA ASN A 776 4.02 -1.39 13.11
C ASN A 776 5.08 -2.48 12.88
N LEU A 777 4.66 -3.74 12.74
CA LEU A 777 5.50 -4.87 12.34
C LEU A 777 4.62 -5.86 11.56
N PHE A 778 5.00 -6.20 10.34
CA PHE A 778 4.29 -7.17 9.51
C PHE A 778 5.19 -7.74 8.40
N VAL A 779 4.75 -8.81 7.78
CA VAL A 779 5.37 -9.36 6.57
C VAL A 779 4.61 -8.84 5.36
N LYS A 780 5.31 -8.19 4.46
CA LYS A 780 4.82 -7.68 3.20
C LYS A 780 5.14 -8.66 2.08
N SER A 781 4.13 -9.22 1.44
CA SER A 781 4.30 -10.10 0.28
C SER A 781 4.04 -9.33 -1.01
N ASN A 782 4.94 -9.44 -1.98
CA ASN A 782 4.78 -8.91 -3.31
C ASN A 782 5.37 -9.87 -4.36
N LEU A 783 5.38 -9.50 -5.64
CA LEU A 783 5.92 -10.33 -6.72
C LEU A 783 7.44 -10.62 -6.57
N SER A 784 8.17 -9.81 -5.82
CA SER A 784 9.60 -10.01 -5.52
C SER A 784 9.85 -10.89 -4.29
N GLY A 785 8.80 -11.28 -3.56
CA GLY A 785 8.88 -12.13 -2.38
C GLY A 785 8.24 -11.55 -1.12
N GLU A 786 8.64 -12.07 0.03
CA GLU A 786 8.17 -11.65 1.34
C GLU A 786 9.23 -10.80 2.04
N PHE A 787 8.81 -9.70 2.65
CA PHE A 787 9.70 -8.73 3.29
C PHE A 787 9.17 -8.41 4.69
N THR A 788 10.02 -8.50 5.70
CA THR A 788 9.68 -8.00 7.03
C THR A 788 9.76 -6.48 7.02
N VAL A 789 8.67 -5.83 7.36
CA VAL A 789 8.55 -4.36 7.49
C VAL A 789 8.37 -4.03 8.95
N VAL A 790 9.22 -3.16 9.46
CA VAL A 790 9.20 -2.64 10.83
C VAL A 790 9.10 -1.12 10.74
N ASN A 791 8.23 -0.51 11.55
CA ASN A 791 8.14 0.93 11.64
C ASN A 791 9.42 1.50 12.27
N GLU A 792 10.29 2.04 11.42
CA GLU A 792 11.61 2.55 11.82
C GLU A 792 11.51 3.71 12.82
N PHE A 793 10.53 4.61 12.65
CA PHE A 793 10.29 5.73 13.56
C PHE A 793 9.91 5.25 14.97
N LEU A 794 9.05 4.24 15.07
CA LEU A 794 8.70 3.61 16.34
C LEU A 794 9.91 2.98 17.01
N VAL A 795 10.73 2.25 16.25
CA VAL A 795 11.93 1.59 16.79
C VAL A 795 12.92 2.63 17.33
N GLN A 796 13.12 3.73 16.61
CA GLN A 796 13.98 4.82 17.05
C GLN A 796 13.47 5.46 18.36
N ASP A 797 12.15 5.65 18.49
CA ASP A 797 11.55 6.16 19.72
C ASP A 797 11.70 5.17 20.87
N LEU A 798 11.44 3.88 20.62
CA LEU A 798 11.62 2.84 21.64
C LEU A 798 13.08 2.71 22.08
N LYS A 799 14.05 2.85 21.16
CA LYS A 799 15.49 2.89 21.50
C LYS A 799 15.81 4.09 22.38
N ARG A 800 15.31 5.30 22.04
CA ARG A 800 15.49 6.50 22.88
C ARG A 800 14.95 6.34 24.29
N LEU A 801 13.85 5.62 24.43
CA LEU A 801 13.21 5.33 25.72
C LEU A 801 13.85 4.13 26.45
N GLY A 802 14.84 3.45 25.84
CA GLY A 802 15.43 2.23 26.40
C GLY A 802 14.48 1.04 26.45
N LEU A 803 13.44 1.03 25.60
CA LEU A 803 12.40 0.00 25.54
C LEU A 803 12.59 -1.02 24.41
N TRP A 804 13.51 -0.77 23.47
CA TRP A 804 13.79 -1.69 22.36
C TRP A 804 14.68 -2.84 22.79
N ASP A 805 14.09 -4.01 22.96
CA ASP A 805 14.77 -5.24 23.37
C ASP A 805 14.07 -6.47 22.76
N ALA A 806 14.63 -7.65 22.95
CA ALA A 806 14.08 -8.90 22.42
C ALA A 806 12.65 -9.19 22.91
N VAL A 807 12.30 -8.72 24.12
CA VAL A 807 10.95 -8.87 24.69
C VAL A 807 9.97 -7.97 23.96
N MET A 808 10.35 -6.71 23.70
CA MET A 808 9.54 -5.76 22.93
C MET A 808 9.27 -6.29 21.52
N LEU A 809 10.28 -6.80 20.85
CA LEU A 809 10.13 -7.43 19.54
C LEU A 809 9.16 -8.63 19.59
N ALA A 810 9.31 -9.49 20.63
CA ALA A 810 8.40 -10.63 20.81
C ALA A 810 6.96 -10.18 21.11
N ASP A 811 6.80 -9.12 21.89
CA ASP A 811 5.48 -8.55 22.19
C ASP A 811 4.84 -7.94 20.91
N LEU A 812 5.60 -7.20 20.11
CA LEU A 812 5.12 -6.66 18.83
C LEU A 812 4.70 -7.78 17.86
N LYS A 813 5.46 -8.87 17.79
CA LYS A 813 5.09 -10.03 16.97
C LYS A 813 3.82 -10.70 17.48
N TYR A 814 3.72 -10.90 18.79
CA TYR A 814 2.57 -11.55 19.42
C TYR A 814 1.27 -10.77 19.21
N PHE A 815 1.35 -9.45 19.24
CA PHE A 815 0.20 -8.55 19.04
C PHE A 815 0.09 -8.02 17.58
N ASP A 816 0.78 -8.65 16.61
CA ASP A 816 0.73 -8.28 15.20
C ASP A 816 1.02 -6.79 14.93
N GLY A 817 1.92 -6.19 15.68
CA GLY A 817 2.28 -4.78 15.59
C GLY A 817 1.28 -3.80 16.24
N ASP A 818 0.24 -4.32 16.90
CA ASP A 818 -0.66 -3.51 17.74
C ASP A 818 0.03 -3.12 19.04
N LEU A 819 0.05 -1.81 19.32
CA LEU A 819 0.69 -1.26 20.52
C LEU A 819 -0.23 -1.19 21.73
N ALA A 820 -1.54 -1.22 21.53
CA ALA A 820 -2.52 -1.00 22.59
C ALA A 820 -2.34 -1.97 23.79
N PRO A 821 -2.14 -3.29 23.57
CA PRO A 821 -2.00 -4.23 24.68
C PRO A 821 -0.61 -4.25 25.32
N ILE A 822 0.39 -3.55 24.77
CA ILE A 822 1.76 -3.54 25.29
C ILE A 822 1.88 -2.47 26.39
N GLU A 823 1.78 -2.87 27.65
CA GLU A 823 1.75 -1.95 28.79
C GLU A 823 3.03 -1.11 28.97
N ARG A 824 4.18 -1.63 28.53
CA ARG A 824 5.49 -0.96 28.62
C ARG A 824 5.58 0.31 27.76
N ILE A 825 4.78 0.42 26.69
CA ILE A 825 4.82 1.54 25.78
C ILE A 825 3.99 2.69 26.35
N PRO A 826 4.55 3.92 26.46
CA PRO A 826 3.82 5.10 26.92
C PRO A 826 2.63 5.45 25.99
N GLN A 827 1.59 6.09 26.58
CA GLN A 827 0.34 6.36 25.85
C GLN A 827 0.52 7.35 24.70
N ASP A 828 1.40 8.33 24.82
CA ASP A 828 1.73 9.28 23.76
C ASP A 828 2.35 8.58 22.53
N ILE A 829 3.23 7.59 22.76
CA ILE A 829 3.81 6.74 21.71
C ILE A 829 2.73 5.88 21.04
N LYS A 830 1.84 5.25 21.84
CA LYS A 830 0.71 4.48 21.29
C LYS A 830 -0.18 5.35 20.39
N THR A 831 -0.43 6.57 20.81
CA THR A 831 -1.26 7.52 20.03
C THR A 831 -0.57 7.97 18.75
N LEU A 832 0.74 8.24 18.79
CA LEU A 832 1.51 8.67 17.64
C LEU A 832 1.65 7.57 16.56
N TYR A 833 1.84 6.34 17.02
CA TYR A 833 2.03 5.17 16.14
C TYR A 833 0.78 4.28 16.05
N ALA A 834 -0.41 4.88 16.28
CA ALA A 834 -1.68 4.20 16.06
C ALA A 834 -1.78 3.68 14.62
N THR A 835 -2.26 2.45 14.48
CA THR A 835 -2.41 1.83 13.16
C THR A 835 -3.67 2.31 12.44
N ALA A 836 -3.79 2.03 11.15
CA ALA A 836 -4.94 2.41 10.34
C ALA A 836 -6.29 1.96 10.93
N PHE A 837 -6.30 0.83 11.65
CA PHE A 837 -7.51 0.29 12.28
C PHE A 837 -7.81 0.86 13.67
N ASP A 838 -6.83 1.51 14.31
CA ASP A 838 -6.98 2.20 15.59
C ASP A 838 -7.48 3.64 15.42
N ILE A 839 -7.26 4.21 14.24
CA ILE A 839 -7.66 5.57 13.89
C ILE A 839 -9.16 5.57 13.55
N GLU A 840 -9.94 6.46 14.16
CA GLU A 840 -11.35 6.65 13.78
C GLU A 840 -11.42 7.13 12.32
N PRO A 841 -12.09 6.40 11.40
CA PRO A 841 -12.02 6.64 9.96
C PRO A 841 -12.54 8.02 9.53
N GLY A 842 -13.31 8.71 10.37
CA GLY A 842 -13.71 10.10 10.14
C GLY A 842 -12.52 11.04 9.96
N TRP A 843 -11.37 10.81 10.63
CA TRP A 843 -10.18 11.62 10.46
C TRP A 843 -9.56 11.52 9.08
N LEU A 844 -9.65 10.33 8.45
CA LEU A 844 -9.19 10.14 7.07
C LEU A 844 -10.06 10.97 6.10
N VAL A 845 -11.37 10.96 6.31
CA VAL A 845 -12.32 11.76 5.52
C VAL A 845 -12.08 13.27 5.71
N GLU A 846 -11.85 13.73 6.93
CA GLU A 846 -11.56 15.15 7.21
C GLU A 846 -10.26 15.60 6.54
N ALA A 847 -9.18 14.83 6.66
CA ALA A 847 -7.92 15.11 5.99
C ALA A 847 -8.07 15.09 4.46
N ALA A 848 -8.81 14.12 3.91
CA ALA A 848 -9.11 14.04 2.49
C ALA A 848 -9.95 15.22 1.99
N SER A 849 -10.95 15.66 2.75
CA SER A 849 -11.76 16.84 2.42
C SER A 849 -10.91 18.12 2.32
N ARG A 850 -9.96 18.28 3.25
CA ARG A 850 -9.03 19.43 3.23
C ARG A 850 -8.13 19.43 2.01
N ARG A 851 -7.64 18.27 1.58
CA ARG A 851 -6.85 18.14 0.33
C ARG A 851 -7.73 18.35 -0.91
N GLN A 852 -8.95 17.78 -0.93
CA GLN A 852 -9.81 17.75 -2.11
C GLN A 852 -10.20 19.14 -2.62
N LYS A 853 -10.26 20.17 -1.77
CA LYS A 853 -10.56 21.53 -2.24
C LYS A 853 -9.50 22.08 -3.20
N TRP A 854 -8.23 21.64 -3.07
CA TRP A 854 -7.10 22.06 -3.89
C TRP A 854 -6.90 21.23 -5.15
N ILE A 855 -7.46 20.01 -5.18
CA ILE A 855 -7.22 19.03 -6.24
C ILE A 855 -8.27 19.15 -7.34
N ASP A 856 -7.81 19.29 -8.57
CA ASP A 856 -8.70 19.37 -9.75
C ASP A 856 -9.26 17.99 -10.16
N GLN A 857 -8.52 16.91 -9.96
CA GLN A 857 -9.02 15.54 -10.09
C GLN A 857 -9.47 14.98 -8.73
N ALA A 858 -9.05 13.78 -8.35
CA ALA A 858 -9.46 13.13 -7.11
C ALA A 858 -8.26 12.53 -6.34
N GLN A 859 -8.54 11.76 -5.31
CA GLN A 859 -7.55 11.07 -4.50
C GLN A 859 -8.02 9.64 -4.19
N SER A 860 -7.09 8.69 -4.28
CA SER A 860 -7.32 7.28 -3.91
C SER A 860 -7.38 7.15 -2.39
N LEU A 861 -8.57 7.34 -1.83
CA LEU A 861 -8.78 7.32 -0.39
C LEU A 861 -9.19 5.94 0.09
N ASN A 862 -8.29 5.21 0.74
CA ASN A 862 -8.62 4.01 1.48
C ASN A 862 -9.28 4.37 2.83
N LEU A 863 -10.26 3.58 3.22
CA LEU A 863 -10.93 3.68 4.51
C LEU A 863 -10.74 2.39 5.30
N TYR A 864 -10.52 2.50 6.60
CA TYR A 864 -10.20 1.38 7.48
C TYR A 864 -11.24 1.29 8.59
N MET A 865 -11.70 0.08 8.90
CA MET A 865 -12.71 -0.13 9.94
C MET A 865 -12.39 -1.40 10.73
N ALA A 866 -12.15 -1.26 12.02
CA ALA A 866 -11.83 -2.36 12.95
C ALA A 866 -13.05 -3.15 13.43
N GLY A 867 -14.17 -3.14 12.78
CA GLY A 867 -15.34 -3.91 13.20
C GLY A 867 -16.53 -3.71 12.29
N ALA A 868 -17.36 -4.75 12.20
CA ALA A 868 -18.57 -4.72 11.40
C ALA A 868 -19.67 -3.87 12.06
N SER A 869 -19.93 -2.67 11.55
CA SER A 869 -21.05 -1.85 11.97
C SER A 869 -21.67 -1.13 10.77
N GLY A 870 -22.84 -1.60 10.34
CA GLY A 870 -23.58 -0.97 9.25
C GLY A 870 -23.90 0.51 9.51
N LYS A 871 -24.15 0.88 10.78
CA LYS A 871 -24.38 2.27 11.16
C LYS A 871 -23.14 3.15 11.04
N LYS A 872 -21.97 2.65 11.45
CA LYS A 872 -20.70 3.38 11.29
C LYS A 872 -20.35 3.54 9.81
N LEU A 873 -20.56 2.50 9.02
CA LEU A 873 -20.32 2.51 7.58
C LEU A 873 -21.22 3.52 6.87
N ASP A 874 -22.53 3.52 7.17
CA ASP A 874 -23.49 4.49 6.65
C ASP A 874 -23.08 5.93 6.99
N SER A 875 -22.76 6.20 8.27
CA SER A 875 -22.33 7.51 8.71
C SER A 875 -21.04 7.98 8.05
N LEU A 876 -20.07 7.07 7.86
CA LEU A 876 -18.77 7.36 7.25
C LEU A 876 -18.89 7.80 5.79
N TYR A 877 -19.64 7.06 4.97
CA TYR A 877 -19.80 7.40 3.55
C TYR A 877 -20.72 8.60 3.33
N LYS A 878 -21.73 8.82 4.18
CA LYS A 878 -22.50 10.06 4.19
C LYS A 878 -21.63 11.27 4.55
N LEU A 879 -20.74 11.11 5.53
CA LEU A 879 -19.74 12.12 5.88
C LEU A 879 -18.85 12.43 4.67
N ALA A 880 -18.31 11.41 4.00
CA ALA A 880 -17.45 11.58 2.81
C ALA A 880 -18.16 12.39 1.72
N TRP A 881 -19.44 12.10 1.45
CA TRP A 881 -20.23 12.86 0.49
C TRP A 881 -20.47 14.31 0.93
N VAL A 882 -20.89 14.54 2.18
CA VAL A 882 -21.14 15.90 2.73
C VAL A 882 -19.83 16.71 2.77
N ARG A 883 -18.68 16.07 3.01
CA ARG A 883 -17.35 16.70 2.96
C ARG A 883 -16.82 16.93 1.53
N GLY A 884 -17.64 16.71 0.52
CA GLY A 884 -17.35 17.07 -0.87
C GLY A 884 -16.29 16.23 -1.55
N LEU A 885 -16.02 15.01 -1.08
CA LEU A 885 -15.13 14.09 -1.76
C LEU A 885 -15.68 13.70 -3.13
N LYS A 886 -14.78 13.49 -4.08
CA LYS A 886 -15.13 13.02 -5.43
C LYS A 886 -15.21 11.50 -5.48
N THR A 887 -14.27 10.82 -4.80
CA THR A 887 -14.11 9.38 -4.84
C THR A 887 -13.69 8.82 -3.48
N THR A 888 -13.98 7.54 -3.27
CA THR A 888 -13.32 6.68 -2.27
C THR A 888 -12.78 5.45 -2.99
N TYR A 889 -11.84 4.76 -2.32
CA TYR A 889 -11.19 3.57 -2.84
C TYR A 889 -11.53 2.34 -1.99
N TYR A 890 -10.58 1.52 -1.59
CA TYR A 890 -10.87 0.33 -0.78
C TYR A 890 -11.47 0.67 0.59
N LEU A 891 -12.46 -0.11 0.98
CA LEU A 891 -12.81 -0.30 2.39
C LEU A 891 -12.05 -1.52 2.90
N ARG A 892 -11.20 -1.33 3.89
CA ARG A 892 -10.44 -2.40 4.54
C ARG A 892 -11.04 -2.67 5.92
N THR A 893 -11.40 -3.93 6.17
CA THR A 893 -12.01 -4.35 7.43
C THR A 893 -11.18 -5.45 8.07
N LEU A 894 -11.09 -5.46 9.40
CA LEU A 894 -10.57 -6.62 10.11
C LEU A 894 -11.67 -7.69 10.12
N ALA A 895 -11.36 -8.88 9.61
CA ALA A 895 -12.27 -10.02 9.67
C ALA A 895 -12.52 -10.41 11.13
N ALA A 896 -13.75 -10.77 11.46
CA ALA A 896 -14.14 -11.23 12.80
C ALA A 896 -13.54 -12.59 13.19
N THR A 897 -12.85 -13.26 12.32
CA THR A 897 -12.08 -14.48 12.57
C THR A 897 -10.74 -14.09 13.17
N SER A 898 -10.66 -14.08 14.49
CA SER A 898 -9.39 -14.33 15.16
C SER A 898 -8.93 -15.74 14.75
N ALA A 899 -7.97 -15.84 13.85
CA ALA A 899 -7.19 -17.07 13.73
C ALA A 899 -6.66 -17.39 15.15
N GLU A 900 -6.85 -18.62 15.61
CA GLU A 900 -6.20 -19.06 16.84
C GLU A 900 -4.72 -18.74 16.72
N LYS A 901 -4.22 -17.90 17.60
CA LYS A 901 -2.81 -17.51 17.61
C LYS A 901 -2.00 -18.76 17.91
N SER A 902 -1.36 -19.32 16.89
CA SER A 902 -0.40 -20.39 17.10
C SER A 902 0.78 -19.77 17.86
N THR A 903 1.04 -20.28 19.05
CA THR A 903 2.17 -19.89 19.90
C THR A 903 3.50 -20.47 19.43
N GLY A 904 3.59 -20.93 18.15
CA GLY A 904 4.80 -21.51 17.58
C GLY A 904 5.86 -20.43 17.30
N ARG A 905 6.90 -20.40 18.08
CA ARG A 905 8.20 -19.80 17.75
C ARG A 905 8.91 -20.70 16.74
N GLY A 906 8.99 -20.28 15.55
CA GLY A 906 9.69 -20.93 14.45
C GLY A 906 8.95 -20.66 13.17
N GLY A 907 9.58 -19.93 12.25
CA GLY A 907 9.04 -19.66 10.90
C GLY A 907 8.96 -20.90 10.01
N GLU A 908 8.64 -22.04 10.59
CA GLU A 908 8.24 -23.23 9.85
C GLU A 908 6.72 -23.36 9.94
N LEU A 909 6.08 -22.92 8.87
CA LEU A 909 4.77 -23.43 8.51
C LEU A 909 4.91 -24.95 8.37
N ASN A 910 4.53 -25.71 9.40
CA ASN A 910 4.24 -27.12 9.26
C ASN A 910 2.99 -27.28 8.40
N ALA A 911 3.09 -26.98 7.11
CA ALA A 911 2.18 -27.49 6.13
C ALA A 911 2.50 -28.97 5.98
N VAL A 912 1.71 -29.80 6.62
CA VAL A 912 1.63 -31.22 6.26
C VAL A 912 1.21 -31.25 4.79
N PRO A 913 1.99 -31.83 3.85
CA PRO A 913 1.55 -31.98 2.48
C PRO A 913 0.33 -32.90 2.48
N VAL A 914 -0.84 -32.36 2.22
CA VAL A 914 -1.99 -33.19 1.83
C VAL A 914 -1.74 -33.56 0.37
N GLU A 915 -1.28 -34.78 0.15
CA GLU A 915 -1.25 -35.36 -1.20
C GLU A 915 -2.67 -35.30 -1.78
N GLY A 916 -2.85 -34.52 -2.84
CA GLY A 916 -4.05 -34.54 -3.68
C GLY A 916 -4.97 -33.33 -3.65
N GLY A 917 -4.58 -32.20 -3.09
CA GLY A 917 -5.34 -30.95 -3.19
C GLY A 917 -4.82 -30.04 -4.30
N MET A 918 -5.69 -29.65 -5.23
CA MET A 918 -5.39 -28.60 -6.20
C MET A 918 -4.86 -27.36 -5.47
N VAL A 919 -3.69 -26.89 -5.89
CA VAL A 919 -3.13 -25.62 -5.43
C VAL A 919 -4.16 -24.54 -5.78
N ALA A 920 -4.81 -23.96 -4.78
CA ALA A 920 -5.64 -22.79 -4.99
C ALA A 920 -4.68 -21.65 -5.44
N GLU A 921 -4.88 -21.19 -6.66
CA GLU A 921 -4.18 -19.97 -7.13
C GLU A 921 -4.41 -18.82 -6.14
N PRO A 922 -3.39 -18.00 -5.86
CA PRO A 922 -3.53 -16.88 -4.96
C PRO A 922 -4.63 -15.95 -5.49
N LYS A 923 -5.66 -15.72 -4.69
CA LYS A 923 -6.76 -14.80 -5.02
C LYS A 923 -6.21 -13.38 -5.08
N PHE A 924 -6.25 -12.79 -6.26
CA PHE A 924 -5.86 -11.39 -6.49
C PHE A 924 -6.91 -10.45 -5.89
N CYS A 925 -6.47 -9.30 -5.37
CA CYS A 925 -7.32 -8.34 -4.65
C CYS A 925 -8.01 -8.93 -3.41
N SER A 926 -7.28 -9.60 -2.55
CA SER A 926 -7.76 -9.95 -1.22
C SER A 926 -7.85 -8.69 -0.36
N ILE A 927 -8.93 -8.56 0.42
CA ILE A 927 -9.09 -7.52 1.45
C ILE A 927 -7.89 -7.48 2.42
N ASP A 928 -7.18 -8.60 2.55
CA ASP A 928 -6.04 -8.76 3.44
C ASP A 928 -4.67 -8.41 2.80
N ASN A 929 -4.64 -8.06 1.51
CA ASN A 929 -3.39 -7.67 0.86
C ASN A 929 -3.30 -6.15 0.68
N PRO A 930 -2.59 -5.43 1.56
CA PRO A 930 -2.44 -3.96 1.47
C PRO A 930 -1.65 -3.51 0.24
N ASP A 931 -1.01 -4.44 -0.48
CA ASP A 931 -0.09 -4.20 -1.58
C ASP A 931 -0.60 -4.76 -2.91
N CYS A 932 -1.92 -4.70 -3.15
CA CYS A 932 -2.44 -5.11 -4.45
C CYS A 932 -1.81 -4.27 -5.57
N GLU A 933 -0.79 -4.82 -6.22
CA GLU A 933 -0.06 -4.18 -7.31
C GLU A 933 -0.86 -4.09 -8.61
N ALA A 934 -2.04 -4.70 -8.67
CA ALA A 934 -2.94 -4.59 -9.82
C ALA A 934 -3.48 -3.17 -10.00
N CYS A 935 -3.32 -2.30 -8.99
CA CYS A 935 -3.93 -0.99 -8.92
C CYS A 935 -2.95 0.18 -9.13
N GLN A 936 -1.84 0.00 -9.80
CA GLN A 936 -0.93 1.10 -10.17
C GLN A 936 -0.77 1.25 -11.65
#